data_e7fe0901865d6433051f65793f4d70ac
#
_entry.id   e7fe0901865d6433051f65793f4d70ac
#
_cell.length_a   1.000
_cell.length_b   1.000
_cell.length_c   1.000
_cell.angle_alpha   90.00
_cell.angle_beta   90.00
_cell.angle_gamma   90.00
#
_symmetry.space_group_name_H-M   'P 1'
#
loop_
_entity.id
_entity.type
_entity.pdbx_description
1 polymer ?
#
loop_
_entity_poly.entity_id
_entity_poly.type
_entity_poly.pdbx_seq_one_letter_code
_entity_poly.pdbx_strand_id
1 'polypeptide(L)'
;RVVCFFIVLVFLTTALHASDKIPRAAWRRPLGEPLATANSKKPEIKDMIDDGYWQGAPVGGFGAGTLSRSYRGDFVRWHLKAGANKYESVPANQFSVFMKAEGQSQGVAEVLYAGKPRAKSLAAWNWSYAAGAGEYAALYPKSWFDYRASELPVHLVLEQYSPVLPGNYVESSYPIALYNWYATNDTQQTVTVSIMFSWTNMIGWFRDNSPNFGNQINAQNTNRFHSEPMGNSSVMKGIIFDRLGKGSMAQEEWDGQFAIAALQSPGVEVSYLNTFSPQGDGAEVWRPFSTSGSLPNVNMNYASSGEQLAGAIAVKFAIRPGEKKTIPMVLAWDLPIVQFGLGRKWLRRYTDFFGTSGKHAWEIAATGFREGEKWGREIDEWQAKYVNDDSKPLWYRGMLFNEMYTVADSGTVWARELKGPNPPARGNHDPSNIAGTVFSSLECFDYPFYGTLDVRFYGSMPLVKFWPALEKQEMREFAATVPQENKQQYLWLWKLETEKQFELTDRKVAGALPHDLGNPVEDPFLEINQYQWQSSSRWKDLNTKFVLLVWRDYALTGKDDRKFLQSTYPAVLQSMEYMRQFDKTGDGLIENEGYPDQTYDVWVTRGVSAYSGGLYLAALRATEEIARVLGDQATVQKYKDLFHRAQTSYIKKLWNGEYFNYDLDSTYHDNIMADQLAGQWYANLTGLGDLVPLEQRRSALHKIFDFNVKKFSNGELGAINGMGADGNVLTANEQVQEVWTGTTLALASEMLAEGMTDEGYATAKGIYNGVYEKFGYWFRTPEAWGTDGHYRASMYMRPGAIWSMEIVSEGAKSGLTAETRGHGGNSKRSRHAALPQPKAKPTSYR
;
A
#
# COMPACT_ATOMS: atom_id res chain seq x y z
N ARG A 1 -64.68 5.09 30.48
CA ARG A 1 -63.35 4.64 31.01
C ARG A 1 -62.50 4.31 29.86
N VAL A 2 -61.53 5.23 29.58
CA VAL A 2 -60.50 5.06 28.61
C VAL A 2 -59.28 4.49 29.34
N VAL A 3 -58.77 3.34 28.90
CA VAL A 3 -57.53 2.72 29.42
C VAL A 3 -56.38 3.12 28.51
N CYS A 4 -55.50 3.97 28.99
CA CYS A 4 -54.24 4.28 28.30
C CYS A 4 -53.22 3.15 28.58
N PHE A 5 -52.81 2.44 27.52
CA PHE A 5 -51.65 1.56 27.56
C PHE A 5 -50.37 2.41 27.38
N PHE A 6 -49.55 2.50 28.40
CA PHE A 6 -48.19 2.99 28.31
C PHE A 6 -47.30 1.85 27.79
N ILE A 7 -46.80 1.96 26.55
CA ILE A 7 -45.75 1.09 26.04
C ILE A 7 -44.42 1.69 26.55
N VAL A 8 -43.80 1.01 27.51
CA VAL A 8 -42.42 1.29 27.94
C VAL A 8 -41.52 0.65 26.89
N LEU A 9 -40.97 1.47 25.99
CA LEU A 9 -39.86 1.06 25.11
C LEU A 9 -38.60 0.93 25.98
N VAL A 10 -38.26 -0.29 26.34
CA VAL A 10 -36.95 -0.60 26.92
C VAL A 10 -35.94 -0.59 25.78
N PHE A 11 -35.16 0.48 25.67
CA PHE A 11 -33.94 0.48 24.87
C PHE A 11 -32.91 -0.46 25.54
N LEU A 12 -32.85 -1.70 25.07
CA LEU A 12 -31.70 -2.57 25.34
C LEU A 12 -30.48 -1.96 24.59
N THR A 13 -29.73 -1.14 25.26
CA THR A 13 -28.35 -0.86 24.86
C THR A 13 -27.54 -2.13 25.07
N THR A 14 -27.41 -2.96 24.03
CA THR A 14 -26.43 -4.05 24.01
C THR A 14 -25.07 -3.42 24.20
N ALA A 15 -24.47 -3.66 25.34
CA ALA A 15 -23.10 -3.25 25.61
C ALA A 15 -22.16 -4.03 24.65
N LEU A 16 -21.69 -3.38 23.60
CA LEU A 16 -20.74 -3.95 22.64
C LEU A 16 -19.50 -4.49 23.37
N HIS A 17 -19.15 -5.76 23.18
CA HIS A 17 -17.92 -6.35 23.70
C HIS A 17 -16.71 -5.70 23.01
N ALA A 18 -15.51 -5.75 23.63
CA ALA A 18 -14.30 -5.18 23.02
C ALA A 18 -14.01 -5.78 21.64
N SER A 19 -14.25 -7.07 21.44
CA SER A 19 -14.14 -7.76 20.15
C SER A 19 -15.17 -7.34 19.10
N ASP A 20 -16.29 -6.68 19.49
CA ASP A 20 -17.29 -6.14 18.56
C ASP A 20 -16.74 -4.94 17.77
N LYS A 21 -15.58 -4.41 18.18
CA LYS A 21 -14.86 -3.36 17.45
C LYS A 21 -14.17 -3.85 16.18
N ILE A 22 -13.97 -5.15 16.03
CA ILE A 22 -13.28 -5.73 14.87
C ILE A 22 -14.31 -6.05 13.78
N PRO A 23 -14.26 -5.37 12.61
CA PRO A 23 -15.20 -5.60 11.51
C PRO A 23 -15.21 -7.07 11.06
N ARG A 24 -16.38 -7.59 10.64
CA ARG A 24 -16.48 -8.97 10.12
C ARG A 24 -15.62 -9.22 8.89
N ALA A 25 -15.41 -8.19 8.06
CA ALA A 25 -14.59 -8.27 6.86
C ALA A 25 -13.08 -8.22 7.16
N ALA A 26 -12.67 -7.88 8.38
CA ALA A 26 -11.25 -7.93 8.75
C ALA A 26 -10.73 -9.36 8.62
N TRP A 27 -9.63 -9.52 7.92
CA TRP A 27 -8.94 -10.80 7.86
C TRP A 27 -8.38 -11.15 9.25
N ARG A 28 -8.44 -12.41 9.63
CA ARG A 28 -8.12 -12.86 10.98
C ARG A 28 -7.21 -14.08 10.97
N ARG A 29 -6.36 -14.16 12.00
CA ARG A 29 -5.55 -15.35 12.29
C ARG A 29 -5.26 -15.46 13.79
N PRO A 30 -4.96 -16.69 14.28
CA PRO A 30 -4.51 -16.87 15.65
C PRO A 30 -3.24 -16.05 15.93
N LEU A 31 -3.21 -15.39 17.09
CA LEU A 31 -2.07 -14.57 17.51
C LEU A 31 -0.83 -15.46 17.71
N GLY A 32 0.26 -15.13 17.04
CA GLY A 32 1.53 -15.82 17.21
C GLY A 32 1.67 -17.19 16.53
N GLU A 33 0.61 -17.74 15.95
CA GLU A 33 0.70 -19.03 15.25
C GLU A 33 1.13 -18.84 13.80
N PRO A 34 2.21 -19.52 13.34
CA PRO A 34 2.59 -19.46 11.93
C PRO A 34 1.56 -20.15 11.05
N LEU A 35 1.44 -19.70 9.79
CA LEU A 35 0.61 -20.38 8.81
C LEU A 35 1.27 -21.70 8.41
N ALA A 36 0.55 -22.81 8.58
CA ALA A 36 1.02 -24.10 8.12
C ALA A 36 0.94 -24.17 6.59
N THR A 37 2.06 -23.99 5.89
CA THR A 37 2.12 -24.05 4.45
C THR A 37 2.31 -25.48 3.95
N ALA A 38 1.72 -25.82 2.79
CA ALA A 38 1.92 -27.12 2.14
C ALA A 38 3.40 -27.38 1.81
N ASN A 39 4.21 -26.34 1.67
CA ASN A 39 5.62 -26.39 1.29
C ASN A 39 6.58 -26.47 2.48
N SER A 40 6.08 -26.44 3.71
CA SER A 40 6.91 -26.67 4.91
C SER A 40 7.62 -28.02 4.92
N LYS A 41 7.22 -28.94 4.03
CA LYS A 41 7.82 -30.27 3.85
C LYS A 41 8.95 -30.29 2.81
N LYS A 42 9.16 -29.22 2.04
CA LYS A 42 10.23 -29.10 1.05
C LYS A 42 11.32 -28.17 1.57
N PRO A 43 12.47 -28.72 2.07
CA PRO A 43 13.52 -27.89 2.68
C PRO A 43 14.08 -26.81 1.75
N GLU A 44 14.16 -27.10 0.46
CA GLU A 44 14.68 -26.22 -0.59
C GLU A 44 13.78 -25.01 -0.86
N ILE A 45 12.50 -25.09 -0.51
CA ILE A 45 11.51 -24.03 -0.71
C ILE A 45 11.17 -23.35 0.61
N LYS A 46 11.45 -23.98 1.73
CA LYS A 46 11.05 -23.54 3.08
C LYS A 46 11.47 -22.10 3.40
N ASP A 47 12.65 -21.70 2.95
CA ASP A 47 13.18 -20.36 3.22
C ASP A 47 12.61 -19.28 2.27
N MET A 48 11.90 -19.69 1.21
CA MET A 48 11.34 -18.82 0.20
C MET A 48 9.83 -18.62 0.34
N ILE A 49 9.17 -19.41 1.19
CA ILE A 49 7.77 -19.21 1.54
C ILE A 49 7.72 -18.48 2.86
N ASP A 50 7.13 -17.32 2.84
CA ASP A 50 6.97 -16.49 4.01
C ASP A 50 5.76 -16.98 4.82
N ASP A 51 5.99 -17.40 6.05
CA ASP A 51 4.93 -17.83 6.98
C ASP A 51 4.28 -16.67 7.73
N GLY A 52 4.56 -15.43 7.29
CA GLY A 52 4.03 -14.23 7.89
C GLY A 52 4.83 -13.68 9.08
N TYR A 53 6.05 -14.16 9.35
CA TYR A 53 6.82 -13.71 10.51
C TYR A 53 7.02 -12.19 10.58
N TRP A 54 7.31 -11.58 9.42
CA TRP A 54 7.57 -10.14 9.30
C TRP A 54 6.34 -9.32 8.92
N GLN A 55 5.17 -9.94 8.85
CA GLN A 55 3.96 -9.32 8.30
C GLN A 55 3.07 -8.76 9.38
N GLY A 56 2.45 -7.65 9.01
CA GLY A 56 1.44 -6.97 9.77
C GLY A 56 1.06 -5.69 9.04
N ALA A 57 -0.14 -5.18 9.30
CA ALA A 57 -0.59 -3.93 8.72
C ALA A 57 0.36 -2.80 9.11
N PRO A 58 0.86 -2.00 8.15
CA PRO A 58 1.74 -0.89 8.45
C PRO A 58 0.99 0.26 9.10
N VAL A 59 1.75 1.05 9.89
CA VAL A 59 1.34 2.36 10.39
C VAL A 59 2.33 3.42 9.92
N GLY A 60 1.83 4.62 9.64
CA GLY A 60 2.55 5.74 9.06
C GLY A 60 1.81 6.28 7.83
N GLY A 61 1.96 7.57 7.55
CA GLY A 61 1.33 8.25 6.41
C GLY A 61 2.17 8.20 5.13
N PHE A 62 1.60 8.68 4.06
CA PHE A 62 2.23 8.73 2.74
C PHE A 62 3.54 9.53 2.76
N GLY A 63 4.63 8.90 2.39
CA GLY A 63 5.96 9.51 2.37
C GLY A 63 6.54 9.87 3.73
N ALA A 64 5.84 9.57 4.83
CA ALA A 64 6.31 9.82 6.18
C ALA A 64 7.29 8.76 6.71
N GLY A 65 7.38 7.63 6.00
CA GLY A 65 7.94 6.39 6.48
C GLY A 65 6.91 5.59 7.26
N THR A 66 7.08 4.28 7.29
CA THR A 66 6.16 3.34 7.92
C THR A 66 6.90 2.34 8.80
N LEU A 67 6.17 1.74 9.71
CA LEU A 67 6.62 0.62 10.52
C LEU A 67 5.47 -0.37 10.72
N SER A 68 5.78 -1.65 11.00
CA SER A 68 4.74 -2.65 11.23
C SER A 68 5.03 -3.50 12.46
N ARG A 69 3.96 -3.91 13.10
CA ARG A 69 3.99 -4.96 14.13
C ARG A 69 3.58 -6.28 13.51
N SER A 70 4.33 -7.34 13.81
CA SER A 70 3.96 -8.68 13.37
C SER A 70 2.69 -9.18 14.07
N TYR A 71 2.07 -10.21 13.51
CA TYR A 71 0.94 -10.91 14.16
C TYR A 71 1.30 -11.59 15.49
N ARG A 72 2.58 -11.54 15.89
CA ARG A 72 3.07 -11.95 17.23
C ARG A 72 3.03 -10.81 18.22
N GLY A 73 3.02 -9.56 17.75
CA GLY A 73 2.95 -8.35 18.59
C GLY A 73 4.25 -7.56 18.69
N ASP A 74 5.36 -8.00 18.07
CA ASP A 74 6.62 -7.26 18.06
C ASP A 74 6.70 -6.31 16.85
N PHE A 75 7.51 -5.24 16.98
CA PHE A 75 7.82 -4.32 15.90
C PHE A 75 8.97 -4.90 15.08
N VAL A 76 8.75 -5.12 13.76
CA VAL A 76 9.65 -5.94 12.96
C VAL A 76 10.01 -5.39 11.59
N ARG A 77 9.19 -4.49 11.03
CA ARG A 77 9.41 -3.93 9.70
C ARG A 77 9.55 -2.42 9.79
N TRP A 78 10.58 -1.89 9.15
CA TRP A 78 11.02 -0.51 9.28
C TRP A 78 11.31 0.08 7.90
N HIS A 79 10.38 0.87 7.39
CA HIS A 79 10.50 1.61 6.13
C HIS A 79 10.61 3.12 6.41
N LEU A 80 11.42 3.48 7.40
CA LEU A 80 11.62 4.88 7.80
C LEU A 80 12.59 5.62 6.88
N LYS A 81 13.56 4.91 6.30
CA LYS A 81 14.43 5.41 5.24
C LYS A 81 13.82 5.13 3.89
N ALA A 82 13.69 6.16 3.03
CA ALA A 82 13.15 6.00 1.69
C ALA A 82 13.97 5.00 0.87
N GLY A 83 13.30 4.08 0.20
CA GLY A 83 13.92 3.05 -0.62
C GLY A 83 14.62 1.91 0.14
N ALA A 84 14.60 1.91 1.48
CA ALA A 84 15.22 0.86 2.29
C ALA A 84 14.18 -0.02 2.96
N ASN A 85 14.34 -1.34 2.79
CA ASN A 85 13.56 -2.36 3.47
C ASN A 85 14.39 -2.97 4.60
N LYS A 86 13.88 -2.89 5.83
CA LYS A 86 14.56 -3.45 7.00
C LYS A 86 13.61 -4.31 7.81
N TYR A 87 14.05 -5.54 8.06
CA TYR A 87 13.37 -6.50 8.92
C TYR A 87 14.24 -6.80 10.13
N GLU A 88 13.79 -6.38 11.31
CA GLU A 88 14.46 -6.66 12.56
C GLU A 88 13.47 -6.56 13.72
N SER A 89 13.44 -7.57 14.59
CA SER A 89 12.74 -7.49 15.86
C SER A 89 13.57 -6.70 16.85
N VAL A 90 12.99 -5.66 17.46
CA VAL A 90 13.60 -4.80 18.47
C VAL A 90 12.89 -5.07 19.81
N PRO A 91 13.41 -5.96 20.67
CA PRO A 91 12.67 -6.45 21.84
C PRO A 91 12.22 -5.35 22.81
N ALA A 92 12.96 -4.26 22.92
CA ALA A 92 12.59 -3.13 23.78
C ALA A 92 11.46 -2.26 23.20
N ASN A 93 11.12 -2.41 21.91
CA ASN A 93 9.97 -1.75 21.30
C ASN A 93 8.75 -2.65 21.48
N GLN A 94 8.04 -2.50 22.62
CA GLN A 94 7.04 -3.50 22.99
C GLN A 94 5.92 -2.94 23.86
N PHE A 95 4.79 -3.63 23.84
CA PHE A 95 3.73 -3.49 24.84
C PHE A 95 3.77 -4.62 25.86
N SER A 96 3.55 -4.26 27.13
CA SER A 96 3.41 -5.23 28.23
C SER A 96 2.21 -4.85 29.09
N VAL A 97 1.67 -5.83 29.79
CA VAL A 97 0.51 -5.63 30.67
C VAL A 97 0.81 -6.10 32.08
N PHE A 98 0.22 -5.40 33.05
CA PHE A 98 0.11 -5.84 34.45
C PHE A 98 -1.36 -5.81 34.85
N MET A 99 -1.83 -6.87 35.52
CA MET A 99 -3.18 -6.96 36.04
C MET A 99 -3.17 -7.51 37.45
N LYS A 100 -4.00 -6.92 38.33
CA LYS A 100 -4.17 -7.38 39.73
C LYS A 100 -5.61 -7.19 40.16
N ALA A 101 -6.31 -8.28 40.42
CA ALA A 101 -7.65 -8.24 40.99
C ALA A 101 -7.62 -7.77 42.45
N GLU A 102 -8.66 -7.08 42.87
CA GLU A 102 -8.81 -6.63 44.25
C GLU A 102 -8.79 -7.85 45.21
N GLY A 103 -8.06 -7.69 46.32
CA GLY A 103 -7.88 -8.79 47.29
C GLY A 103 -6.76 -9.79 46.99
N GLN A 104 -6.19 -9.78 45.79
CA GLN A 104 -5.04 -10.63 45.44
C GLN A 104 -3.75 -10.04 46.01
N SER A 105 -2.84 -10.90 46.49
CA SER A 105 -1.53 -10.49 47.03
C SER A 105 -0.57 -10.07 45.91
N GLN A 106 -0.65 -10.73 44.72
CA GLN A 106 0.24 -10.53 43.59
C GLN A 106 -0.57 -10.29 42.32
N GLY A 107 -0.02 -9.53 41.39
CA GLY A 107 -0.55 -9.36 40.04
C GLY A 107 0.16 -10.30 39.05
N VAL A 108 -0.41 -10.36 37.84
CA VAL A 108 0.18 -11.02 36.66
C VAL A 108 0.77 -9.92 35.78
N ALA A 109 1.99 -10.11 35.27
CA ALA A 109 2.63 -9.23 34.31
C ALA A 109 3.21 -10.01 33.14
N GLU A 110 2.89 -9.61 31.92
CA GLU A 110 3.35 -10.28 30.71
C GLU A 110 3.71 -9.29 29.60
N VAL A 111 4.69 -9.66 28.79
CA VAL A 111 4.97 -9.00 27.52
C VAL A 111 3.93 -9.49 26.51
N LEU A 112 3.26 -8.58 25.83
CA LEU A 112 2.21 -8.88 24.84
C LEU A 112 2.81 -9.28 23.49
N TYR A 113 3.60 -10.35 23.53
CA TYR A 113 4.30 -10.95 22.40
C TYR A 113 4.10 -12.47 22.41
N ALA A 114 3.35 -12.96 21.43
CA ALA A 114 3.06 -14.39 21.30
C ALA A 114 4.19 -15.11 20.55
N GLY A 115 5.31 -15.31 21.22
CA GLY A 115 6.49 -15.94 20.66
C GLY A 115 7.68 -15.93 21.61
N LYS A 116 8.80 -16.48 21.18
CA LYS A 116 10.05 -16.42 21.93
C LYS A 116 10.92 -15.29 21.38
N PRO A 117 11.43 -14.36 22.22
CA PRO A 117 12.33 -13.33 21.75
C PRO A 117 13.60 -13.96 21.17
N ARG A 118 14.06 -13.44 20.04
CA ARG A 118 15.29 -13.90 19.40
C ARG A 118 16.53 -13.41 20.12
N ALA A 119 16.44 -12.25 20.77
CA ALA A 119 17.54 -11.66 21.53
C ALA A 119 17.58 -12.22 22.96
N LYS A 120 18.78 -12.29 23.52
CA LYS A 120 18.99 -12.67 24.93
C LYS A 120 18.85 -11.48 25.90
N SER A 121 18.71 -10.27 25.39
CA SER A 121 18.43 -9.06 26.17
C SER A 121 17.04 -9.11 26.81
N LEU A 122 16.82 -8.28 27.81
CA LEU A 122 15.54 -8.16 28.54
C LEU A 122 15.08 -9.50 29.14
N ALA A 123 16.05 -10.31 29.60
CA ALA A 123 15.78 -11.64 30.15
C ALA A 123 14.98 -11.62 31.46
N ALA A 124 14.95 -10.50 32.19
CA ALA A 124 14.11 -10.34 33.37
C ALA A 124 12.60 -10.14 33.04
N TRP A 125 12.25 -9.86 31.77
CA TRP A 125 10.87 -9.68 31.34
C TRP A 125 10.18 -11.04 31.17
N ASN A 126 8.89 -11.09 31.47
CA ASN A 126 8.10 -12.32 31.27
C ASN A 126 7.60 -12.39 29.81
N TRP A 127 8.22 -13.28 29.02
CA TRP A 127 7.90 -13.54 27.62
C TRP A 127 7.09 -14.85 27.50
N SER A 128 6.08 -15.03 28.33
CA SER A 128 5.33 -16.29 28.40
C SER A 128 4.00 -16.28 27.65
N TYR A 129 3.62 -15.15 27.03
CA TYR A 129 2.35 -15.06 26.33
C TYR A 129 2.21 -16.18 25.28
N ALA A 130 1.17 -16.99 25.42
CA ALA A 130 0.99 -18.20 24.60
C ALA A 130 0.54 -17.86 23.17
N ALA A 131 1.15 -18.52 22.19
CA ALA A 131 0.62 -18.51 20.83
C ALA A 131 -0.79 -19.12 20.80
N GLY A 132 -1.69 -18.59 19.98
CA GLY A 132 -3.09 -19.00 19.94
C GLY A 132 -3.98 -18.40 21.03
N ALA A 133 -3.41 -17.69 22.02
CA ALA A 133 -4.20 -17.06 23.09
C ALA A 133 -4.79 -15.72 22.63
N GLY A 134 -5.47 -15.70 21.49
CA GLY A 134 -6.10 -14.53 20.92
C GLY A 134 -6.01 -14.49 19.39
N GLU A 135 -6.38 -13.34 18.83
CA GLU A 135 -6.41 -13.13 17.38
C GLU A 135 -5.68 -11.84 16.97
N TYR A 136 -4.99 -11.91 15.85
CA TYR A 136 -4.62 -10.75 15.03
C TYR A 136 -5.66 -10.56 13.94
N ALA A 137 -6.11 -9.34 13.74
CA ALA A 137 -7.03 -8.99 12.66
C ALA A 137 -6.57 -7.74 11.92
N ALA A 138 -6.88 -7.65 10.62
CA ALA A 138 -6.49 -6.51 9.80
C ALA A 138 -7.54 -6.17 8.75
N LEU A 139 -7.79 -4.87 8.64
CA LEU A 139 -8.53 -4.20 7.59
C LEU A 139 -7.87 -2.83 7.37
N TYR A 140 -6.83 -2.80 6.54
CA TYR A 140 -5.99 -1.61 6.37
C TYR A 140 -6.82 -0.35 6.12
N PRO A 141 -6.51 0.81 6.78
CA PRO A 141 -5.32 1.11 7.57
C PRO A 141 -5.40 0.72 9.06
N LYS A 142 -6.41 -0.02 9.48
CA LYS A 142 -6.55 -0.52 10.86
C LYS A 142 -6.08 -1.96 11.00
N SER A 143 -5.57 -2.28 12.19
CA SER A 143 -5.39 -3.66 12.62
C SER A 143 -5.62 -3.80 14.12
N TRP A 144 -5.92 -5.00 14.56
CA TRP A 144 -6.29 -5.31 15.94
C TRP A 144 -5.50 -6.50 16.48
N PHE A 145 -5.21 -6.43 17.77
CA PHE A 145 -4.68 -7.53 18.57
C PHE A 145 -5.68 -7.78 19.68
N ASP A 146 -6.35 -8.89 19.63
CA ASP A 146 -7.31 -9.35 20.62
C ASP A 146 -6.61 -10.36 21.56
N TYR A 147 -6.31 -9.96 22.79
CA TYR A 147 -5.56 -10.75 23.78
C TYR A 147 -6.52 -11.48 24.71
N ARG A 148 -6.46 -12.82 24.69
CA ARG A 148 -7.39 -13.72 25.41
C ARG A 148 -6.70 -14.74 26.29
N ALA A 149 -5.49 -14.47 26.80
CA ALA A 149 -4.80 -15.38 27.69
C ALA A 149 -5.62 -15.54 28.99
N SER A 150 -5.80 -16.76 29.44
CA SER A 150 -6.61 -17.10 30.63
C SER A 150 -6.09 -16.50 31.92
N GLU A 151 -4.79 -16.18 31.97
CA GLU A 151 -4.11 -15.56 33.09
C GLU A 151 -4.45 -14.09 33.27
N LEU A 152 -4.98 -13.45 32.19
CA LEU A 152 -5.34 -12.05 32.19
C LEU A 152 -6.82 -11.89 32.55
N PRO A 153 -7.17 -11.38 33.75
CA PRO A 153 -8.56 -11.28 34.19
C PRO A 153 -9.39 -10.24 33.42
N VAL A 154 -8.77 -9.30 32.73
CA VAL A 154 -9.42 -8.26 31.92
C VAL A 154 -9.12 -8.55 30.46
N HIS A 155 -10.17 -8.58 29.65
CA HIS A 155 -10.05 -8.72 28.20
C HIS A 155 -9.53 -7.42 27.58
N LEU A 156 -8.47 -7.54 26.75
CA LEU A 156 -7.84 -6.44 26.09
C LEU A 156 -7.88 -6.60 24.57
N VAL A 157 -8.31 -5.53 23.89
CA VAL A 157 -8.16 -5.38 22.44
C VAL A 157 -7.36 -4.13 22.16
N LEU A 158 -6.29 -4.24 21.40
CA LEU A 158 -5.55 -3.12 20.85
C LEU A 158 -6.01 -2.86 19.42
N GLU A 159 -6.46 -1.66 19.11
CA GLU A 159 -6.62 -1.14 17.76
C GLU A 159 -5.45 -0.23 17.43
N GLN A 160 -4.82 -0.42 16.26
CA GLN A 160 -3.75 0.46 15.78
C GLN A 160 -4.05 0.95 14.37
N TYR A 161 -3.72 2.23 14.10
CA TYR A 161 -3.89 2.85 12.78
C TYR A 161 -3.08 4.14 12.63
N SER A 162 -3.01 4.62 11.38
CA SER A 162 -2.59 5.97 11.01
C SER A 162 -3.68 6.65 10.18
N PRO A 163 -3.73 8.00 10.08
CA PRO A 163 -4.81 8.71 9.41
C PRO A 163 -4.72 8.66 7.89
N VAL A 164 -4.74 7.45 7.31
CA VAL A 164 -4.84 7.26 5.87
C VAL A 164 -6.31 7.42 5.46
N LEU A 165 -6.65 8.59 4.92
CA LEU A 165 -8.02 9.05 4.70
C LEU A 165 -8.24 9.43 3.22
N PRO A 166 -9.34 8.98 2.58
CA PRO A 166 -9.60 9.29 1.18
C PRO A 166 -9.77 10.80 0.95
N GLY A 167 -9.12 11.33 -0.09
CA GLY A 167 -9.17 12.75 -0.43
C GLY A 167 -8.43 13.68 0.53
N ASN A 168 -7.77 13.13 1.54
CA ASN A 168 -7.04 13.92 2.53
C ASN A 168 -5.56 13.98 2.17
N TYR A 169 -5.07 15.18 1.87
CA TYR A 169 -3.69 15.46 1.46
C TYR A 169 -2.84 16.11 2.56
N VAL A 170 -3.34 16.13 3.78
CA VAL A 170 -2.71 16.69 4.97
C VAL A 170 -2.38 15.58 5.96
N GLU A 171 -3.39 15.10 6.68
CA GLU A 171 -3.22 14.12 7.74
C GLU A 171 -2.75 12.77 7.21
N SER A 172 -3.11 12.41 5.96
CA SER A 172 -2.59 11.18 5.33
C SER A 172 -1.07 11.18 5.11
N SER A 173 -0.38 12.32 5.34
CA SER A 173 1.08 12.40 5.32
C SER A 173 1.74 12.34 6.70
N TYR A 174 0.98 12.21 7.79
CA TYR A 174 1.53 12.36 9.13
C TYR A 174 2.32 11.14 9.61
N PRO A 175 3.50 11.36 10.21
CA PRO A 175 4.34 10.33 10.81
C PRO A 175 3.86 9.94 12.20
N ILE A 176 2.75 9.24 12.29
CA ILE A 176 2.07 8.94 13.55
C ILE A 176 1.41 7.56 13.51
N ALA A 177 1.43 6.88 14.65
CA ALA A 177 0.67 5.68 14.92
C ALA A 177 -0.15 5.83 16.20
N LEU A 178 -1.45 5.57 16.10
CA LEU A 178 -2.37 5.56 17.23
C LEU A 178 -2.58 4.14 17.72
N TYR A 179 -2.65 3.96 19.02
CA TYR A 179 -2.83 2.69 19.73
C TYR A 179 -3.94 2.86 20.76
N ASN A 180 -5.15 2.44 20.40
CA ASN A 180 -6.31 2.51 21.28
C ASN A 180 -6.51 1.15 21.97
N TRP A 181 -6.32 1.11 23.27
CA TRP A 181 -6.54 -0.07 24.09
C TRP A 181 -7.97 -0.07 24.63
N TYR A 182 -8.73 -1.10 24.30
CA TYR A 182 -10.06 -1.35 24.82
C TYR A 182 -9.96 -2.44 25.88
N ALA A 183 -10.25 -2.08 27.15
CA ALA A 183 -10.27 -2.97 28.29
C ALA A 183 -11.71 -3.27 28.70
N THR A 184 -12.05 -4.53 28.89
CA THR A 184 -13.38 -4.98 29.37
C THR A 184 -13.17 -5.90 30.57
N ASN A 185 -13.81 -5.58 31.70
CA ASN A 185 -13.76 -6.39 32.91
C ASN A 185 -15.03 -7.22 33.05
N ASP A 186 -15.00 -8.47 32.65
CA ASP A 186 -16.09 -9.43 32.78
C ASP A 186 -16.05 -10.20 34.13
N THR A 187 -15.09 -9.91 35.01
CA THR A 187 -15.00 -10.51 36.35
C THR A 187 -15.93 -9.86 37.37
N GLN A 188 -16.06 -10.44 38.54
CA GLN A 188 -16.85 -9.92 39.66
C GLN A 188 -16.04 -9.00 40.62
N GLN A 189 -14.77 -8.74 40.31
CA GLN A 189 -13.87 -7.95 41.12
C GLN A 189 -13.37 -6.72 40.38
N THR A 190 -13.05 -5.66 41.09
CA THR A 190 -12.28 -4.55 40.52
C THR A 190 -10.88 -5.04 40.19
N VAL A 191 -10.40 -4.75 38.98
CA VAL A 191 -9.04 -5.10 38.56
C VAL A 191 -8.23 -3.84 38.31
N THR A 192 -7.05 -3.78 38.87
CA THR A 192 -6.03 -2.80 38.49
C THR A 192 -5.33 -3.31 37.24
N VAL A 193 -5.36 -2.52 36.17
CA VAL A 193 -4.70 -2.79 34.90
C VAL A 193 -3.62 -1.74 34.67
N SER A 194 -2.48 -2.15 34.17
CA SER A 194 -1.47 -1.22 33.65
C SER A 194 -0.95 -1.69 32.32
N ILE A 195 -0.84 -0.79 31.34
CA ILE A 195 -0.29 -1.06 30.01
C ILE A 195 1.01 -0.27 29.89
N MET A 196 2.12 -1.00 29.69
CA MET A 196 3.43 -0.39 29.46
C MET A 196 3.73 -0.34 27.97
N PHE A 197 4.21 0.81 27.49
CA PHE A 197 4.79 0.99 26.16
C PHE A 197 6.25 1.39 26.30
N SER A 198 7.15 0.58 25.77
CA SER A 198 8.59 0.83 25.74
C SER A 198 9.09 1.03 24.32
N TRP A 199 10.13 1.86 24.19
CA TRP A 199 10.68 2.22 22.89
C TRP A 199 12.19 2.47 22.98
N THR A 200 12.93 1.98 21.98
CA THR A 200 14.36 2.27 21.81
C THR A 200 14.52 3.62 21.12
N ASN A 201 15.52 4.39 21.52
CA ASN A 201 15.88 5.60 20.78
C ASN A 201 16.53 5.21 19.45
N MET A 202 15.75 5.29 18.40
CA MET A 202 16.13 4.86 17.05
C MET A 202 16.77 5.96 16.21
N ILE A 203 17.08 7.13 16.79
CA ILE A 203 17.74 8.20 16.03
C ILE A 203 19.16 7.76 15.65
N GLY A 204 19.43 7.85 14.34
CA GLY A 204 20.71 7.38 13.77
C GLY A 204 20.73 5.91 13.32
N TRP A 205 19.70 5.12 13.58
CA TRP A 205 19.66 3.71 13.20
C TRP A 205 19.67 3.48 11.68
N PHE A 206 19.22 4.46 10.92
CA PHE A 206 19.11 4.38 9.46
C PHE A 206 20.28 5.04 8.73
N ARG A 207 21.40 5.31 9.44
CA ARG A 207 22.51 6.10 8.92
C ARG A 207 23.19 5.51 7.69
N ASP A 208 23.24 4.19 7.62
CA ASP A 208 23.80 3.47 6.48
C ASP A 208 22.87 2.34 6.05
N ASN A 209 23.14 1.77 4.90
CA ASN A 209 22.42 0.61 4.37
C ASN A 209 22.97 -0.71 4.94
N SER A 210 23.61 -0.66 6.13
CA SER A 210 24.13 -1.85 6.78
C SER A 210 23.01 -2.87 7.02
N PRO A 211 23.21 -4.14 6.68
CA PRO A 211 22.28 -5.20 7.03
C PRO A 211 22.18 -5.41 8.56
N ASN A 212 23.15 -4.90 9.32
CA ASN A 212 23.17 -4.97 10.78
C ASN A 212 22.54 -3.71 11.41
N PHE A 213 21.24 -3.60 11.28
CA PHE A 213 20.43 -2.48 11.75
C PHE A 213 20.66 -2.14 13.25
N GLY A 214 20.86 -3.13 14.10
CA GLY A 214 21.05 -2.98 15.54
C GLY A 214 22.48 -2.62 15.99
N ASN A 215 23.46 -2.59 15.09
CA ASN A 215 24.88 -2.38 15.44
C ASN A 215 25.35 -0.93 15.29
N GLN A 216 24.46 0.00 15.02
CA GLN A 216 24.85 1.39 14.84
C GLN A 216 25.07 2.07 16.20
N ILE A 217 26.19 2.78 16.30
CA ILE A 217 26.52 3.55 17.48
C ILE A 217 25.68 4.83 17.49
N ASN A 218 24.77 4.92 18.44
CA ASN A 218 23.89 6.07 18.63
C ASN A 218 24.54 7.08 19.62
N ALA A 219 25.75 7.55 19.27
CA ALA A 219 26.45 8.52 20.12
C ALA A 219 25.62 9.80 20.28
N GLN A 220 25.52 10.27 21.51
CA GLN A 220 24.77 11.46 21.90
C GLN A 220 23.23 11.33 21.84
N ASN A 221 22.67 10.13 21.65
CA ASN A 221 21.25 9.94 21.84
C ASN A 221 20.86 10.21 23.31
N THR A 222 19.72 10.84 23.48
CA THR A 222 19.20 11.19 24.80
C THR A 222 17.69 11.01 24.84
N ASN A 223 17.18 10.59 25.98
CA ASN A 223 15.76 10.46 26.23
C ASN A 223 15.36 11.44 27.31
N ARG A 224 14.24 12.15 27.14
CA ARG A 224 13.72 13.05 28.16
C ARG A 224 12.23 12.84 28.37
N PHE A 225 11.83 12.79 29.62
CA PHE A 225 10.42 12.86 29.97
C PHE A 225 9.86 14.26 29.68
N HIS A 226 8.64 14.31 29.17
CA HIS A 226 7.92 15.55 28.94
C HIS A 226 6.44 15.41 29.34
N SER A 227 5.84 16.53 29.76
CA SER A 227 4.41 16.60 30.09
C SER A 227 3.81 17.93 29.67
N GLU A 228 2.58 17.88 29.15
CA GLU A 228 1.87 19.07 28.68
C GLU A 228 0.38 18.95 28.98
N PRO A 229 -0.27 19.99 29.50
CA PRO A 229 -1.73 20.01 29.66
C PRO A 229 -2.45 19.92 28.30
N MET A 230 -3.48 19.07 28.23
CA MET A 230 -4.28 18.86 27.02
C MET A 230 -5.73 19.35 27.14
N GLY A 231 -6.04 20.12 28.20
CA GLY A 231 -7.39 20.55 28.54
C GLY A 231 -8.20 19.45 29.27
N ASN A 232 -9.42 19.79 29.71
CA ASN A 232 -10.37 18.84 30.35
C ASN A 232 -9.76 17.97 31.46
N SER A 233 -8.87 18.53 32.28
CA SER A 233 -8.16 17.83 33.37
C SER A 233 -7.24 16.70 32.90
N SER A 234 -6.90 16.68 31.61
CA SER A 234 -5.97 15.72 31.04
C SER A 234 -4.59 16.31 30.83
N VAL A 235 -3.55 15.50 31.04
CA VAL A 235 -2.14 15.84 30.82
C VAL A 235 -1.52 14.80 29.93
N MET A 236 -0.97 15.22 28.80
CA MET A 236 -0.14 14.35 27.97
C MET A 236 1.21 14.15 28.63
N LYS A 237 1.58 12.89 28.87
CA LYS A 237 2.86 12.52 29.47
C LYS A 237 3.56 11.49 28.58
N GLY A 238 4.88 11.60 28.45
CA GLY A 238 5.60 10.68 27.59
C GLY A 238 7.10 10.92 27.57
N ILE A 239 7.76 10.24 26.63
CA ILE A 239 9.19 10.31 26.43
C ILE A 239 9.47 10.77 25.02
N ILE A 240 10.33 11.79 24.90
CA ILE A 240 10.91 12.23 23.64
C ILE A 240 12.29 11.59 23.52
N PHE A 241 12.50 10.88 22.44
CA PHE A 241 13.76 10.30 22.04
C PHE A 241 14.43 11.24 21.05
N ASP A 242 15.60 11.73 21.41
CA ASP A 242 16.29 12.83 20.75
C ASP A 242 17.79 12.50 20.63
N ARG A 243 18.53 13.46 20.09
CA ARG A 243 19.99 13.46 20.02
C ARG A 243 20.52 14.82 20.43
N LEU A 244 21.56 14.86 21.27
CA LEU A 244 22.18 16.11 21.66
C LEU A 244 22.81 16.83 20.48
N GLY A 245 22.48 18.06 20.37
CA GLY A 245 23.12 19.16 19.65
C GLY A 245 23.43 18.95 18.18
N LYS A 246 22.84 19.74 17.33
CA LYS A 246 23.45 20.36 16.16
C LYS A 246 22.38 21.22 15.50
N GLY A 247 22.37 22.51 15.80
CA GLY A 247 21.60 23.47 15.04
C GLY A 247 20.07 23.41 15.23
N SER A 248 19.39 24.33 14.61
CA SER A 248 17.92 24.48 14.63
C SER A 248 17.19 23.63 13.59
N MET A 249 17.90 22.80 12.81
CA MET A 249 17.35 21.98 11.71
C MET A 249 18.01 20.61 11.66
N ALA A 250 17.21 19.61 11.28
CA ALA A 250 17.74 18.32 10.84
C ALA A 250 18.66 18.54 9.62
N GLN A 251 19.82 17.91 9.65
CA GLN A 251 20.82 18.03 8.59
C GLN A 251 20.88 16.79 7.72
N GLU A 252 20.55 15.63 8.28
CA GLU A 252 20.68 14.33 7.67
C GLU A 252 19.39 13.54 7.76
N GLU A 253 19.21 12.55 6.90
CA GLU A 253 18.02 11.71 6.82
C GLU A 253 17.70 10.99 8.15
N TRP A 254 18.73 10.68 8.94
CA TRP A 254 18.58 10.00 10.24
C TRP A 254 18.45 10.95 11.44
N ASP A 255 18.50 12.27 11.21
CA ASP A 255 18.28 13.27 12.27
C ASP A 255 16.80 13.51 12.48
N GLY A 256 16.41 13.58 13.75
CA GLY A 256 15.03 13.86 14.10
C GLY A 256 14.68 13.44 15.53
N GLN A 257 13.42 13.12 15.74
CA GLN A 257 12.88 12.71 17.05
C GLN A 257 11.89 11.56 16.89
N PHE A 258 11.75 10.76 17.98
CA PHE A 258 10.55 9.97 18.24
C PHE A 258 9.89 10.44 19.53
N ALA A 259 8.60 10.15 19.71
CA ALA A 259 7.88 10.35 20.96
C ALA A 259 6.89 9.21 21.19
N ILE A 260 6.86 8.66 22.39
CA ILE A 260 5.78 7.85 22.91
C ILE A 260 5.04 8.63 23.98
N ALA A 261 3.71 8.62 23.95
CA ALA A 261 2.90 9.40 24.87
C ALA A 261 1.59 8.70 25.23
N ALA A 262 1.03 9.08 26.38
CA ALA A 262 -0.29 8.70 26.87
C ALA A 262 -0.94 9.85 27.62
N LEU A 263 -2.27 9.76 27.83
CA LEU A 263 -3.01 10.75 28.58
C LEU A 263 -3.20 10.32 30.04
N GLN A 264 -2.71 11.12 30.98
CA GLN A 264 -3.10 11.05 32.38
C GLN A 264 -4.41 11.85 32.56
N SER A 265 -5.35 11.25 33.30
CA SER A 265 -6.64 11.88 33.61
C SER A 265 -7.16 11.38 34.97
N PRO A 266 -8.23 11.87 35.52
CA PRO A 266 -8.79 11.35 36.76
C PRO A 266 -9.03 9.85 36.70
N GLY A 267 -8.36 9.11 37.61
CA GLY A 267 -8.40 7.63 37.63
C GLY A 267 -7.53 6.92 36.61
N VAL A 268 -6.71 7.63 35.82
CA VAL A 268 -5.69 7.11 34.92
C VAL A 268 -4.35 7.77 35.24
N GLU A 269 -3.39 6.96 35.73
CA GLU A 269 -2.05 7.42 36.09
C GLU A 269 -1.03 7.04 35.03
N VAL A 270 -0.15 7.96 34.66
CA VAL A 270 0.99 7.68 33.78
C VAL A 270 2.29 7.80 34.56
N SER A 271 3.00 6.67 34.67
CA SER A 271 4.35 6.60 35.26
C SER A 271 5.39 6.31 34.15
N TYR A 272 6.67 6.57 34.43
CA TYR A 272 7.72 6.45 33.43
C TYR A 272 9.08 6.04 33.99
N LEU A 273 9.91 5.50 33.11
CA LEU A 273 11.36 5.43 33.23
C LEU A 273 11.93 5.95 31.89
N ASN A 274 12.51 7.14 31.92
CA ASN A 274 12.89 7.79 30.66
C ASN A 274 14.08 7.12 29.98
N THR A 275 14.94 6.39 30.73
CA THR A 275 16.12 5.75 30.17
C THR A 275 16.44 4.42 30.85
N PHE A 276 16.64 3.38 30.04
CA PHE A 276 17.19 2.09 30.43
C PHE A 276 17.99 1.49 29.27
N SER A 277 18.81 0.45 29.54
CA SER A 277 19.57 -0.24 28.52
C SER A 277 18.73 -1.33 27.85
N PRO A 278 18.40 -1.22 26.55
CA PRO A 278 17.69 -2.28 25.82
C PRO A 278 18.54 -3.55 25.61
N GLN A 279 19.85 -3.48 25.87
CA GLN A 279 20.82 -4.59 25.75
C GLN A 279 21.06 -5.29 27.09
N GLY A 280 20.62 -4.70 28.20
CA GLY A 280 20.67 -5.26 29.55
C GLY A 280 19.61 -6.35 29.78
N ASP A 281 19.47 -6.80 31.00
CA ASP A 281 18.43 -7.77 31.41
C ASP A 281 17.05 -7.12 31.60
N GLY A 282 16.96 -5.75 31.66
CA GLY A 282 15.76 -4.97 31.78
C GLY A 282 15.07 -5.06 33.15
N ALA A 283 15.78 -5.51 34.18
CA ALA A 283 15.23 -5.67 35.54
C ALA A 283 14.79 -4.33 36.16
N GLU A 284 15.46 -3.24 35.83
CA GLU A 284 15.14 -1.86 36.27
C GLU A 284 13.76 -1.37 35.82
N VAL A 285 13.28 -1.89 34.69
CA VAL A 285 11.92 -1.62 34.16
C VAL A 285 10.95 -2.67 34.71
N TRP A 286 11.33 -3.94 34.60
CA TRP A 286 10.39 -5.05 34.81
C TRP A 286 10.00 -5.24 36.27
N ARG A 287 10.96 -5.17 37.22
CA ARG A 287 10.66 -5.39 38.62
C ARG A 287 9.62 -4.44 39.21
N PRO A 288 9.75 -3.09 39.03
CA PRO A 288 8.71 -2.19 39.52
C PRO A 288 7.38 -2.36 38.78
N PHE A 289 7.41 -2.59 37.47
CA PHE A 289 6.22 -2.80 36.67
C PHE A 289 5.49 -4.08 37.06
N SER A 290 6.17 -5.22 37.13
CA SER A 290 5.55 -6.50 37.49
C SER A 290 5.09 -6.61 38.96
N THR A 291 5.60 -5.75 39.84
CA THR A 291 5.20 -5.68 41.23
C THR A 291 3.97 -4.80 41.46
N SER A 292 3.92 -3.64 40.81
CA SER A 292 2.91 -2.59 41.12
C SER A 292 2.14 -2.05 39.92
N GLY A 293 2.50 -2.43 38.71
CA GLY A 293 1.99 -1.83 37.49
C GLY A 293 2.48 -0.39 37.26
N SER A 294 3.50 0.07 37.98
CA SER A 294 4.02 1.43 37.86
C SER A 294 5.52 1.42 37.62
N LEU A 295 6.01 2.45 36.94
CA LEU A 295 7.43 2.72 36.76
C LEU A 295 7.92 3.74 37.83
N PRO A 296 9.23 3.84 38.06
CA PRO A 296 9.74 4.58 39.24
C PRO A 296 9.67 6.11 39.13
N ASN A 297 9.24 6.69 38.01
CA ASN A 297 9.21 8.12 37.71
C ASN A 297 10.61 8.79 37.84
N VAL A 298 11.61 8.09 37.29
CA VAL A 298 12.98 8.61 37.30
C VAL A 298 13.29 9.26 35.95
N ASN A 299 13.80 10.49 36.01
CA ASN A 299 14.29 11.26 34.88
C ASN A 299 15.81 11.37 34.95
N MET A 300 16.50 10.53 34.17
CA MET A 300 17.95 10.52 34.04
C MET A 300 18.36 11.35 32.83
N ASN A 301 19.11 12.40 33.03
CA ASN A 301 19.56 13.30 31.95
C ASN A 301 20.99 12.95 31.54
N TYR A 302 21.19 11.85 30.81
CA TYR A 302 22.46 11.56 30.19
C TYR A 302 22.29 11.19 28.71
N ALA A 303 23.33 11.44 27.94
CA ALA A 303 23.43 11.00 26.57
C ALA A 303 24.18 9.68 26.49
N SER A 304 23.86 8.87 25.50
CA SER A 304 24.61 7.64 25.25
C SER A 304 26.04 7.91 24.84
N SER A 305 26.97 7.12 25.36
CA SER A 305 28.38 7.12 24.97
C SER A 305 28.71 6.11 23.86
N GLY A 306 27.69 5.72 23.05
CA GLY A 306 27.78 4.72 22.00
C GLY A 306 26.87 3.52 22.24
N GLU A 307 26.20 3.45 23.38
CA GLU A 307 25.24 2.40 23.69
C GLU A 307 23.81 2.81 23.30
N GLN A 308 22.96 1.84 23.04
CA GLN A 308 21.55 2.11 22.79
C GLN A 308 20.83 2.50 24.09
N LEU A 309 19.88 3.42 23.97
CA LEU A 309 18.99 3.85 25.03
C LEU A 309 17.55 3.47 24.69
N ALA A 310 16.79 3.02 25.67
CA ALA A 310 15.34 2.85 25.56
C ALA A 310 14.65 3.61 26.71
N GLY A 311 13.36 3.81 26.58
CA GLY A 311 12.51 4.41 27.63
C GLY A 311 11.15 3.73 27.65
N ALA A 312 10.42 3.87 28.76
CA ALA A 312 9.11 3.26 28.95
C ALA A 312 8.15 4.19 29.67
N ILE A 313 6.88 4.13 29.29
CA ILE A 313 5.74 4.71 30.02
C ILE A 313 4.78 3.59 30.39
N ALA A 314 4.10 3.69 31.54
CA ALA A 314 3.07 2.75 31.99
C ALA A 314 1.81 3.52 32.38
N VAL A 315 0.67 3.09 31.84
CA VAL A 315 -0.64 3.71 32.07
C VAL A 315 -1.45 2.79 32.96
N LYS A 316 -1.67 3.18 34.21
CA LYS A 316 -2.35 2.41 35.24
C LYS A 316 -3.74 2.97 35.53
N PHE A 317 -4.73 2.09 35.61
CA PHE A 317 -6.12 2.42 35.92
C PHE A 317 -6.82 1.26 36.62
N ALA A 318 -7.89 1.55 37.34
CA ALA A 318 -8.78 0.51 37.86
C ALA A 318 -10.00 0.36 36.94
N ILE A 319 -10.50 -0.85 36.79
CA ILE A 319 -11.69 -1.20 36.02
C ILE A 319 -12.63 -2.07 36.85
N ARG A 320 -13.85 -1.61 37.06
CA ARG A 320 -14.87 -2.27 37.88
C ARG A 320 -15.54 -3.42 37.11
N PRO A 321 -16.23 -4.35 37.80
CA PRO A 321 -17.07 -5.35 37.14
C PRO A 321 -17.99 -4.73 36.10
N GLY A 322 -18.02 -5.28 34.87
CA GLY A 322 -18.81 -4.81 33.75
C GLY A 322 -18.37 -3.50 33.13
N GLU A 323 -17.34 -2.83 33.69
CA GLU A 323 -16.82 -1.57 33.13
C GLU A 323 -15.99 -1.79 31.87
N LYS A 324 -16.05 -0.81 30.96
CA LYS A 324 -15.20 -0.73 29.74
C LYS A 324 -14.44 0.58 29.77
N LYS A 325 -13.16 0.52 29.38
CA LYS A 325 -12.29 1.70 29.30
C LYS A 325 -11.51 1.71 28.00
N THR A 326 -11.32 2.91 27.44
CA THR A 326 -10.44 3.15 26.31
C THR A 326 -9.23 3.94 26.78
N ILE A 327 -8.03 3.43 26.49
CA ILE A 327 -6.76 4.04 26.84
C ILE A 327 -5.98 4.33 25.55
N PRO A 328 -5.93 5.58 25.08
CA PRO A 328 -5.16 5.93 23.91
C PRO A 328 -3.68 6.10 24.24
N MET A 329 -2.82 5.59 23.37
CA MET A 329 -1.39 5.83 23.37
C MET A 329 -0.96 6.19 21.95
N VAL A 330 0.15 6.91 21.80
CA VAL A 330 0.64 7.41 20.52
C VAL A 330 2.13 7.16 20.41
N LEU A 331 2.55 6.75 19.20
CA LEU A 331 3.93 6.85 18.72
C LEU A 331 3.96 7.86 17.58
N ALA A 332 4.85 8.84 17.68
CA ALA A 332 5.10 9.81 16.62
C ALA A 332 6.59 9.88 16.29
N TRP A 333 6.90 10.25 15.06
CA TRP A 333 8.28 10.49 14.65
C TRP A 333 8.36 11.74 13.78
N ASP A 334 9.50 12.41 13.83
CA ASP A 334 9.81 13.55 12.98
C ASP A 334 11.19 13.35 12.36
N LEU A 335 11.21 12.80 11.14
CA LEU A 335 12.38 12.53 10.31
C LEU A 335 12.19 13.30 8.99
N PRO A 336 12.46 14.63 8.96
CA PRO A 336 11.97 15.50 7.91
C PRO A 336 12.65 15.31 6.55
N ILE A 337 13.86 14.74 6.53
CA ILE A 337 14.68 14.63 5.33
C ILE A 337 14.57 13.25 4.71
N VAL A 338 14.51 13.23 3.37
CA VAL A 338 14.78 12.07 2.53
C VAL A 338 16.06 12.37 1.77
N GLN A 339 17.00 11.43 1.74
CA GLN A 339 18.23 11.54 0.98
C GLN A 339 18.47 10.28 0.16
N PHE A 340 18.70 10.47 -1.14
CA PHE A 340 18.99 9.39 -2.07
C PHE A 340 20.51 9.22 -2.30
N GLY A 341 20.87 8.21 -3.09
CA GLY A 341 22.26 7.74 -3.23
C GLY A 341 23.27 8.76 -3.73
N LEU A 342 22.89 9.68 -4.64
CA LEU A 342 23.75 10.74 -5.14
C LEU A 342 23.76 12.00 -4.25
N GLY A 343 22.99 11.98 -3.16
CA GLY A 343 23.11 12.98 -2.10
C GLY A 343 22.07 14.09 -2.13
N ARG A 344 21.14 14.11 -3.08
CA ARG A 344 20.01 15.06 -3.08
C ARG A 344 19.15 14.86 -1.86
N LYS A 345 18.76 15.98 -1.26
CA LYS A 345 17.89 16.00 -0.08
C LYS A 345 16.53 16.57 -0.43
N TRP A 346 15.51 15.95 0.14
CA TRP A 346 14.12 16.31 -0.04
C TRP A 346 13.47 16.47 1.33
N LEU A 347 12.48 17.35 1.44
CA LEU A 347 11.66 17.54 2.63
C LEU A 347 10.36 16.77 2.49
N ARG A 348 10.05 15.91 3.44
CA ARG A 348 8.81 15.14 3.49
C ARG A 348 7.59 16.07 3.56
N ARG A 349 6.46 15.67 2.98
CA ARG A 349 5.23 16.46 2.88
C ARG A 349 4.75 17.01 4.23
N TYR A 350 4.75 16.20 5.29
CA TYR A 350 4.27 16.62 6.61
C TYR A 350 5.02 17.82 7.20
N THR A 351 6.22 18.09 6.72
CA THR A 351 7.02 19.27 7.18
C THR A 351 6.38 20.59 6.82
N ASP A 352 5.48 20.61 5.85
CA ASP A 352 4.70 21.80 5.51
C ASP A 352 3.76 22.22 6.67
N PHE A 353 3.39 21.27 7.52
CA PHE A 353 2.44 21.46 8.63
C PHE A 353 3.13 21.62 9.99
N PHE A 354 4.20 20.84 10.24
CA PHE A 354 4.91 20.83 11.51
C PHE A 354 6.25 21.57 11.49
N GLY A 355 6.85 21.76 10.31
CA GLY A 355 8.17 22.38 10.16
C GLY A 355 9.28 21.35 9.90
N THR A 356 10.49 21.87 9.67
CA THR A 356 11.61 21.13 9.10
C THR A 356 12.74 20.84 10.10
N SER A 357 12.53 21.16 11.38
CA SER A 357 13.61 21.07 12.37
C SER A 357 13.94 19.64 12.82
N GLY A 358 13.04 18.67 12.61
CA GLY A 358 13.15 17.34 13.21
C GLY A 358 12.93 17.33 14.72
N LYS A 359 12.22 18.33 15.26
CA LYS A 359 11.96 18.53 16.70
C LYS A 359 10.47 18.60 17.05
N HIS A 360 9.61 18.09 16.16
CA HIS A 360 8.15 18.20 16.28
C HIS A 360 7.44 16.89 16.66
N ALA A 361 8.16 15.80 17.01
CA ALA A 361 7.52 14.53 17.33
C ALA A 361 6.49 14.65 18.47
N TRP A 362 6.72 15.54 19.44
CA TRP A 362 5.77 15.81 20.50
C TRP A 362 4.52 16.55 20.02
N GLU A 363 4.66 17.55 19.17
CA GLU A 363 3.54 18.28 18.55
C GLU A 363 2.68 17.36 17.69
N ILE A 364 3.33 16.44 16.94
CA ILE A 364 2.66 15.41 16.13
C ILE A 364 1.88 14.47 17.06
N ALA A 365 2.47 14.01 18.16
CA ALA A 365 1.79 13.16 19.14
C ALA A 365 0.59 13.85 19.78
N ALA A 366 0.73 15.13 20.14
CA ALA A 366 -0.38 15.95 20.69
C ALA A 366 -1.52 16.09 19.67
N THR A 367 -1.20 16.23 18.39
CA THR A 367 -2.21 16.24 17.31
C THR A 367 -2.96 14.90 17.24
N GLY A 368 -2.26 13.77 17.43
CA GLY A 368 -2.89 12.45 17.52
C GLY A 368 -3.93 12.34 18.63
N PHE A 369 -3.66 12.90 19.80
CA PHE A 369 -4.66 12.91 20.89
C PHE A 369 -5.85 13.85 20.62
N ARG A 370 -5.67 14.92 19.89
CA ARG A 370 -6.75 15.85 19.52
C ARG A 370 -7.67 15.29 18.43
N GLU A 371 -7.07 14.71 17.41
CA GLU A 371 -7.77 14.35 16.16
C GLU A 371 -7.98 12.84 15.99
N GLY A 372 -7.27 11.99 16.73
CA GLY A 372 -7.21 10.55 16.50
C GLY A 372 -8.57 9.88 16.50
N GLU A 373 -9.45 10.22 17.44
CA GLU A 373 -10.81 9.66 17.47
C GLU A 373 -11.63 10.03 16.22
N LYS A 374 -11.47 11.25 15.73
CA LYS A 374 -12.10 11.70 14.48
C LYS A 374 -11.57 10.89 13.30
N TRP A 375 -10.26 10.76 13.18
CA TRP A 375 -9.63 9.97 12.10
C TRP A 375 -10.09 8.49 12.12
N GLY A 376 -10.17 7.90 13.32
CA GLY A 376 -10.67 6.54 13.48
C GLY A 376 -12.09 6.37 12.96
N ARG A 377 -13.01 7.32 13.28
CA ARG A 377 -14.39 7.32 12.75
C ARG A 377 -14.44 7.53 11.24
N GLU A 378 -13.66 8.46 10.70
CA GLU A 378 -13.62 8.71 9.24
C GLU A 378 -13.14 7.49 8.46
N ILE A 379 -12.18 6.72 9.00
CA ILE A 379 -11.76 5.44 8.43
C ILE A 379 -12.93 4.43 8.47
N ASP A 380 -13.61 4.29 9.60
CA ASP A 380 -14.74 3.37 9.75
C ASP A 380 -15.89 3.71 8.79
N GLU A 381 -16.21 4.98 8.66
CA GLU A 381 -17.26 5.48 7.74
C GLU A 381 -16.88 5.24 6.27
N TRP A 382 -15.62 5.43 5.92
CA TRP A 382 -15.13 5.12 4.59
C TRP A 382 -15.21 3.63 4.29
N GLN A 383 -14.71 2.79 5.18
CA GLN A 383 -14.70 1.35 5.02
C GLN A 383 -16.12 0.76 4.97
N ALA A 384 -17.04 1.29 5.78
CA ALA A 384 -18.42 0.81 5.86
C ALA A 384 -19.14 0.76 4.52
N LYS A 385 -18.81 1.65 3.59
CA LYS A 385 -19.41 1.69 2.23
C LYS A 385 -19.14 0.41 1.43
N TYR A 386 -18.04 -0.27 1.71
CA TYR A 386 -17.59 -1.45 0.97
C TYR A 386 -17.76 -2.73 1.79
N VAL A 387 -17.40 -2.70 3.08
CA VAL A 387 -17.41 -3.90 3.92
C VAL A 387 -18.81 -4.35 4.30
N ASN A 388 -19.83 -3.46 4.21
CA ASN A 388 -21.22 -3.79 4.48
C ASN A 388 -22.02 -4.16 3.23
N ASP A 389 -21.41 -4.25 2.05
CA ASP A 389 -22.09 -4.70 0.82
C ASP A 389 -22.16 -6.24 0.77
N ASP A 390 -23.22 -6.82 1.38
CA ASP A 390 -23.42 -8.27 1.46
C ASP A 390 -23.67 -8.93 0.09
N SER A 391 -23.80 -8.16 -0.99
CA SER A 391 -23.86 -8.71 -2.35
C SER A 391 -22.49 -9.22 -2.83
N LYS A 392 -21.42 -8.95 -2.09
CA LYS A 392 -20.04 -9.33 -2.42
C LYS A 392 -19.47 -10.31 -1.40
N PRO A 393 -18.57 -11.21 -1.80
CA PRO A 393 -17.94 -12.16 -0.89
C PRO A 393 -17.22 -11.48 0.28
N LEU A 394 -17.32 -12.03 1.48
CA LEU A 394 -16.69 -11.44 2.68
C LEU A 394 -15.17 -11.31 2.54
N TRP A 395 -14.50 -12.34 2.01
CA TRP A 395 -13.06 -12.32 1.77
C TRP A 395 -12.63 -11.18 0.84
N TYR A 396 -13.42 -10.91 -0.21
CA TYR A 396 -13.16 -9.85 -1.17
C TYR A 396 -13.23 -8.46 -0.52
N ARG A 397 -14.26 -8.23 0.30
CA ARG A 397 -14.44 -6.96 1.03
C ARG A 397 -13.26 -6.63 1.94
N GLY A 398 -12.65 -7.62 2.58
CA GLY A 398 -11.44 -7.44 3.39
C GLY A 398 -10.20 -7.23 2.54
N MET A 399 -10.03 -8.02 1.48
CA MET A 399 -8.90 -7.94 0.58
C MET A 399 -8.80 -6.58 -0.13
N LEU A 400 -9.94 -5.95 -0.49
CA LEU A 400 -9.95 -4.60 -1.07
C LEU A 400 -9.07 -3.63 -0.28
N PHE A 401 -9.24 -3.59 1.03
CA PHE A 401 -8.48 -2.68 1.88
C PHE A 401 -7.07 -3.19 2.17
N ASN A 402 -6.91 -4.48 2.41
CA ASN A 402 -5.61 -5.01 2.79
C ASN A 402 -4.56 -4.90 1.68
N GLU A 403 -4.96 -5.01 0.39
CA GLU A 403 -4.02 -4.80 -0.73
C GLU A 403 -3.69 -3.32 -1.02
N MET A 404 -4.30 -2.37 -0.29
CA MET A 404 -3.95 -0.96 -0.40
C MET A 404 -2.70 -0.57 0.41
N TYR A 405 -2.16 -1.44 1.24
CA TYR A 405 -1.04 -1.11 2.13
C TYR A 405 0.18 -0.53 1.39
N THR A 406 0.41 -0.93 0.15
CA THR A 406 1.52 -0.46 -0.69
C THR A 406 1.46 1.04 -0.98
N VAL A 407 0.31 1.69 -0.89
CA VAL A 407 0.19 3.14 -1.08
C VAL A 407 1.04 3.93 -0.09
N ALA A 408 1.18 3.43 1.15
CA ALA A 408 2.01 4.04 2.18
C ALA A 408 3.33 3.29 2.41
N ASP A 409 3.34 1.96 2.25
CA ASP A 409 4.38 1.06 2.77
C ASP A 409 5.30 0.46 1.69
N SER A 410 5.27 0.94 0.47
CA SER A 410 6.18 0.50 -0.60
C SER A 410 7.28 1.52 -0.87
N GLY A 411 8.04 1.90 0.16
CA GLY A 411 9.09 2.92 0.05
C GLY A 411 8.56 4.29 -0.42
N THR A 412 7.27 4.56 -0.23
CA THR A 412 6.56 5.72 -0.75
C THR A 412 7.25 7.02 -0.39
N VAL A 413 7.44 7.87 -1.37
CA VAL A 413 7.96 9.23 -1.25
C VAL A 413 6.88 10.23 -1.59
N TRP A 414 6.68 11.20 -0.70
CA TRP A 414 5.92 12.40 -0.97
C TRP A 414 6.69 13.57 -0.37
N ALA A 415 7.40 14.30 -1.23
CA ALA A 415 8.40 15.25 -0.78
C ALA A 415 8.59 16.39 -1.77
N ARG A 416 9.26 17.45 -1.33
CA ARG A 416 9.76 18.53 -2.19
C ARG A 416 11.28 18.62 -2.12
N GLU A 417 11.92 18.98 -3.22
CA GLU A 417 13.37 19.17 -3.26
C GLU A 417 13.79 20.28 -2.29
N LEU A 418 14.81 20.00 -1.48
CA LEU A 418 15.45 20.99 -0.61
C LEU A 418 16.44 21.80 -1.43
N LYS A 419 16.00 22.96 -1.94
CA LYS A 419 16.85 23.88 -2.71
C LYS A 419 17.52 24.88 -1.79
N GLY A 420 18.86 24.78 -1.67
CA GLY A 420 19.68 25.70 -0.86
C GLY A 420 19.64 25.40 0.64
N PRO A 421 20.36 26.23 1.45
CA PRO A 421 20.58 25.95 2.87
C PRO A 421 19.37 26.27 3.77
N ASN A 422 18.40 27.03 3.28
CA ASN A 422 17.25 27.46 4.05
C ASN A 422 15.96 26.84 3.45
N PRO A 423 15.25 25.98 4.20
CA PRO A 423 13.94 25.52 3.77
C PRO A 423 12.95 26.69 3.69
N PRO A 424 11.91 26.58 2.88
CA PRO A 424 10.83 27.56 2.90
C PRO A 424 10.25 27.67 4.31
N ALA A 425 10.00 28.90 4.74
CA ALA A 425 9.31 29.14 6.00
C ALA A 425 7.93 28.45 5.98
N ARG A 426 7.46 28.01 7.16
CA ARG A 426 6.07 27.59 7.38
C ARG A 426 5.15 28.64 6.74
N GLY A 427 4.62 28.35 5.53
CA GLY A 427 3.80 29.31 4.79
C GLY A 427 2.31 29.08 5.02
N ASN A 428 1.50 30.12 4.85
CA ASN A 428 0.05 30.00 4.69
C ASN A 428 -0.26 29.36 3.32
N HIS A 429 0.10 28.09 3.14
CA HIS A 429 -0.22 27.35 1.93
C HIS A 429 -1.60 26.71 2.08
N ASP A 430 -2.36 26.72 1.00
CA ASP A 430 -3.54 25.85 0.90
C ASP A 430 -3.08 24.41 1.19
N PRO A 431 -3.57 23.79 2.28
CA PRO A 431 -3.10 22.46 2.69
C PRO A 431 -3.34 21.38 1.62
N SER A 432 -4.33 21.58 0.74
CA SER A 432 -4.64 20.68 -0.38
C SER A 432 -3.69 20.87 -1.57
N ASN A 433 -2.91 21.96 -1.61
CA ASN A 433 -1.98 22.24 -2.69
C ASN A 433 -0.74 21.36 -2.61
N ILE A 434 -0.61 20.43 -3.54
CA ILE A 434 0.54 19.53 -3.69
C ILE A 434 1.55 20.00 -4.74
N ALA A 435 1.37 21.19 -5.31
CA ALA A 435 2.28 21.72 -6.34
C ALA A 435 3.72 21.83 -5.82
N GLY A 436 4.66 21.42 -6.67
CA GLY A 436 6.10 21.42 -6.33
C GLY A 436 6.52 20.28 -5.40
N THR A 437 5.66 19.30 -5.16
CA THR A 437 6.05 18.02 -4.55
C THR A 437 6.13 16.94 -5.61
N VAL A 438 6.94 15.91 -5.34
CA VAL A 438 6.92 14.64 -6.07
C VAL A 438 6.20 13.60 -5.22
N PHE A 439 5.50 12.68 -5.86
CA PHE A 439 4.88 11.54 -5.21
C PHE A 439 5.13 10.29 -6.04
N SER A 440 5.63 9.24 -5.42
CA SER A 440 5.76 7.93 -6.04
C SER A 440 5.94 6.83 -4.99
N SER A 441 5.64 5.59 -5.38
CA SER A 441 5.98 4.38 -4.63
C SER A 441 6.95 3.54 -5.43
N LEU A 442 7.71 2.70 -4.75
CA LEU A 442 8.50 1.66 -5.42
C LEU A 442 7.56 0.64 -6.05
N GLU A 443 8.01 0.05 -7.13
CA GLU A 443 7.43 -1.18 -7.69
C GLU A 443 7.39 -2.28 -6.62
N CYS A 444 8.54 -2.51 -6.01
CA CYS A 444 8.77 -3.33 -4.81
C CYS A 444 10.17 -3.01 -4.25
N PHE A 445 10.58 -3.67 -3.18
CA PHE A 445 11.93 -3.48 -2.63
C PHE A 445 12.99 -4.35 -3.32
N ASP A 446 12.58 -5.43 -3.98
CA ASP A 446 13.50 -6.32 -4.72
C ASP A 446 13.93 -5.68 -6.05
N TYR A 447 13.04 -4.89 -6.64
CA TYR A 447 13.25 -4.05 -7.83
C TYR A 447 12.93 -2.59 -7.47
N PRO A 448 13.84 -1.85 -6.83
CA PRO A 448 13.50 -0.59 -6.17
C PRO A 448 13.36 0.58 -7.15
N PHE A 449 12.48 0.45 -8.15
CA PHE A 449 12.17 1.50 -9.12
C PHE A 449 10.98 2.33 -8.66
N TYR A 450 11.09 3.65 -8.65
CA TYR A 450 9.98 4.54 -8.37
C TYR A 450 9.08 4.68 -9.60
N GLY A 451 7.78 4.52 -9.38
CA GLY A 451 6.77 4.80 -10.39
C GLY A 451 6.84 3.89 -11.62
N THR A 452 7.33 2.66 -11.51
CA THR A 452 7.39 1.72 -12.65
C THR A 452 6.07 1.71 -13.42
N LEU A 453 6.12 2.21 -14.66
CA LEU A 453 4.92 2.62 -15.41
C LEU A 453 4.00 1.45 -15.75
N ASP A 454 4.56 0.34 -16.18
CA ASP A 454 3.80 -0.85 -16.56
C ASP A 454 3.17 -1.56 -15.36
N VAL A 455 3.75 -1.40 -14.17
CA VAL A 455 3.21 -1.89 -12.89
C VAL A 455 2.09 -0.99 -12.38
N ARG A 456 2.28 0.34 -12.46
CA ARG A 456 1.24 1.32 -12.09
C ARG A 456 -0.02 1.18 -12.91
N PHE A 457 0.08 0.76 -14.15
CA PHE A 457 -1.05 0.47 -15.03
C PHE A 457 -2.10 -0.42 -14.35
N TYR A 458 -1.65 -1.40 -13.59
CA TYR A 458 -2.50 -2.29 -12.78
C TYR A 458 -2.71 -1.75 -11.36
N GLY A 459 -1.64 -1.36 -10.68
CA GLY A 459 -1.59 -1.18 -9.23
C GLY A 459 -2.12 0.14 -8.69
N SER A 460 -2.21 1.19 -9.50
CA SER A 460 -2.56 2.54 -9.01
C SER A 460 -4.07 2.81 -8.95
N MET A 461 -4.92 1.80 -9.09
CA MET A 461 -6.38 1.94 -8.97
C MET A 461 -6.85 2.56 -7.64
N PRO A 462 -6.28 2.21 -6.46
CA PRO A 462 -6.61 2.89 -5.22
C PRO A 462 -6.29 4.39 -5.23
N LEU A 463 -5.15 4.77 -5.84
CA LEU A 463 -4.73 6.18 -5.91
C LEU A 463 -5.69 7.00 -6.77
N VAL A 464 -6.02 6.55 -7.97
CA VAL A 464 -6.96 7.29 -8.83
C VAL A 464 -8.35 7.40 -8.19
N LYS A 465 -8.77 6.39 -7.42
CA LYS A 465 -10.08 6.37 -6.77
C LYS A 465 -10.14 7.28 -5.54
N PHE A 466 -9.11 7.28 -4.70
CA PHE A 466 -9.15 7.91 -3.39
C PHE A 466 -8.22 9.13 -3.24
N TRP A 467 -7.12 9.19 -3.99
CA TRP A 467 -6.17 10.31 -3.96
C TRP A 467 -5.77 10.75 -5.37
N PRO A 468 -6.75 11.12 -6.22
CA PRO A 468 -6.51 11.38 -7.64
C PRO A 468 -5.49 12.49 -7.92
N ALA A 469 -5.30 13.45 -7.01
CA ALA A 469 -4.31 14.51 -7.22
C ALA A 469 -2.87 13.96 -7.20
N LEU A 470 -2.58 12.92 -6.38
CA LEU A 470 -1.27 12.27 -6.32
C LEU A 470 -0.99 11.48 -7.61
N GLU A 471 -1.97 10.73 -8.08
CA GLU A 471 -1.86 9.97 -9.33
C GLU A 471 -1.65 10.89 -10.54
N LYS A 472 -2.46 11.94 -10.67
CA LYS A 472 -2.30 12.96 -11.73
C LYS A 472 -0.96 13.68 -11.65
N GLN A 473 -0.40 13.91 -10.44
CA GLN A 473 0.91 14.51 -10.29
C GLN A 473 1.99 13.60 -10.87
N GLU A 474 1.96 12.32 -10.57
CA GLU A 474 2.92 11.37 -11.11
C GLU A 474 2.81 11.23 -12.65
N MET A 475 1.58 11.27 -13.21
CA MET A 475 1.41 11.31 -14.66
C MET A 475 1.98 12.59 -15.29
N ARG A 476 2.01 13.72 -14.60
CA ARG A 476 2.72 14.93 -15.06
C ARG A 476 4.23 14.76 -15.03
N GLU A 477 4.77 14.08 -14.00
CA GLU A 477 6.20 13.74 -13.95
C GLU A 477 6.58 12.86 -15.15
N PHE A 478 5.80 11.81 -15.46
CA PHE A 478 6.02 11.01 -16.66
C PHE A 478 5.88 11.81 -17.95
N ALA A 479 4.87 12.67 -18.07
CA ALA A 479 4.70 13.54 -19.26
C ALA A 479 5.92 14.44 -19.49
N ALA A 480 6.53 14.95 -18.41
CA ALA A 480 7.73 15.78 -18.49
C ALA A 480 8.97 14.99 -18.95
N THR A 481 8.99 13.67 -18.84
CA THR A 481 10.11 12.83 -19.30
C THR A 481 10.05 12.55 -20.81
N VAL A 482 8.89 12.64 -21.45
CA VAL A 482 8.72 12.23 -22.86
C VAL A 482 9.69 12.95 -23.82
N PRO A 483 9.86 14.28 -23.75
CA PRO A 483 10.81 14.98 -24.63
C PRO A 483 12.28 14.83 -24.21
N GLN A 484 12.57 14.24 -23.05
CA GLN A 484 13.94 14.19 -22.53
C GLN A 484 14.78 13.14 -23.28
N GLU A 485 16.09 13.40 -23.35
CA GLU A 485 17.10 12.46 -23.81
C GLU A 485 18.18 12.31 -22.76
N ASN A 486 18.72 11.08 -22.63
CA ASN A 486 19.95 10.82 -21.89
C ASN A 486 20.84 9.90 -22.74
N LYS A 487 21.96 10.44 -23.19
CA LYS A 487 22.93 9.78 -24.08
C LYS A 487 23.93 8.87 -23.36
N GLN A 488 23.79 8.72 -22.03
CA GLN A 488 24.59 7.74 -21.29
C GLN A 488 24.33 6.35 -21.88
N GLN A 489 25.41 5.67 -22.25
CA GLN A 489 25.31 4.35 -22.87
C GLN A 489 25.27 3.26 -21.82
N TYR A 490 24.35 2.33 -21.98
CA TYR A 490 24.26 1.11 -21.19
C TYR A 490 24.36 -0.11 -22.10
N LEU A 491 24.95 -1.18 -21.57
CA LEU A 491 24.95 -2.49 -22.23
C LEU A 491 23.67 -3.23 -21.81
N TRP A 492 22.75 -3.34 -22.74
CA TRP A 492 21.46 -4.00 -22.53
C TRP A 492 21.52 -5.46 -22.96
N LEU A 493 20.89 -6.33 -22.21
CA LEU A 493 20.69 -7.72 -22.57
C LEU A 493 19.43 -7.86 -23.44
N TRP A 494 19.63 -8.35 -24.64
CA TRP A 494 18.55 -8.80 -25.52
C TRP A 494 18.37 -10.30 -25.37
N LYS A 495 17.21 -10.75 -24.94
CA LYS A 495 16.84 -12.15 -24.97
C LYS A 495 16.02 -12.40 -26.23
N LEU A 496 16.66 -12.91 -27.26
CA LEU A 496 15.96 -13.48 -28.39
C LEU A 496 15.44 -14.88 -28.05
N GLU A 497 14.55 -15.38 -28.88
CA GLU A 497 13.92 -16.71 -28.70
C GLU A 497 14.94 -17.85 -28.57
N THR A 498 16.05 -17.77 -29.29
CA THR A 498 17.07 -18.81 -29.36
C THR A 498 18.42 -18.42 -28.77
N GLU A 499 18.71 -17.15 -28.56
CA GLU A 499 20.02 -16.65 -28.14
C GLU A 499 19.94 -15.37 -27.31
N LYS A 500 21.03 -15.07 -26.60
CA LYS A 500 21.21 -13.81 -25.88
C LYS A 500 22.12 -12.90 -26.66
N GLN A 501 21.73 -11.67 -26.89
CA GLN A 501 22.53 -10.63 -27.48
C GLN A 501 22.70 -9.45 -26.54
N PHE A 502 23.79 -8.69 -26.72
CA PHE A 502 24.06 -7.48 -25.97
C PHE A 502 24.21 -6.31 -26.94
N GLU A 503 23.62 -5.18 -26.62
CA GLU A 503 23.67 -3.96 -27.39
C GLU A 503 23.90 -2.75 -26.47
N LEU A 504 24.70 -1.80 -26.93
CA LEU A 504 24.82 -0.48 -26.31
C LEU A 504 23.68 0.40 -26.79
N THR A 505 22.91 0.95 -25.88
CA THR A 505 21.82 1.87 -26.19
C THR A 505 21.83 3.08 -25.24
N ASP A 506 21.21 4.17 -25.69
CA ASP A 506 20.99 5.36 -24.86
C ASP A 506 20.09 5.03 -23.68
N ARG A 507 20.41 5.57 -22.51
CA ARG A 507 19.57 5.43 -21.31
C ARG A 507 18.14 5.90 -21.55
N LYS A 508 17.95 7.00 -22.30
CA LYS A 508 16.63 7.55 -22.60
C LYS A 508 16.60 8.17 -23.99
N VAL A 509 15.63 7.80 -24.77
CA VAL A 509 15.35 8.33 -26.13
C VAL A 509 14.15 9.24 -26.08
N ALA A 510 14.19 10.40 -26.77
CA ALA A 510 13.06 11.33 -26.88
C ALA A 510 11.85 10.63 -27.55
N GLY A 511 10.67 10.84 -27.00
CA GLY A 511 9.42 10.21 -27.45
C GLY A 511 9.10 8.89 -26.79
N ALA A 512 10.10 8.13 -26.31
CA ALA A 512 9.87 6.94 -25.51
C ALA A 512 9.57 7.30 -24.05
N LEU A 513 8.67 6.58 -23.41
CA LEU A 513 8.50 6.63 -21.96
C LEU A 513 9.66 5.91 -21.27
N PRO A 514 10.16 6.36 -20.12
CA PRO A 514 11.04 5.57 -19.29
C PRO A 514 10.25 4.43 -18.63
N HIS A 515 10.94 3.36 -18.27
CA HIS A 515 10.35 2.31 -17.44
C HIS A 515 9.96 2.86 -16.06
N ASP A 516 10.80 3.71 -15.48
CA ASP A 516 10.68 4.21 -14.11
C ASP A 516 11.14 5.68 -13.98
N LEU A 517 10.78 6.30 -12.85
CA LEU A 517 11.22 7.65 -12.47
C LEU A 517 12.53 7.63 -11.67
N GLY A 518 13.25 6.52 -11.64
CA GLY A 518 14.55 6.37 -11.01
C GLY A 518 14.58 5.42 -9.83
N ASN A 519 15.77 5.25 -9.28
CA ASN A 519 16.08 4.28 -8.23
C ASN A 519 16.71 5.00 -7.01
N PRO A 520 16.45 4.56 -5.76
CA PRO A 520 17.03 5.15 -4.55
C PRO A 520 18.57 5.18 -4.50
N VAL A 521 19.27 4.36 -5.28
CA VAL A 521 20.75 4.38 -5.34
C VAL A 521 21.31 5.55 -6.13
N GLU A 522 20.48 6.22 -6.94
CA GLU A 522 20.77 7.47 -7.61
C GLU A 522 19.92 8.61 -7.01
N ASP A 523 19.51 9.59 -7.81
CA ASP A 523 18.56 10.63 -7.44
C ASP A 523 17.28 10.46 -8.27
N PRO A 524 16.28 9.68 -7.80
CA PRO A 524 15.03 9.49 -8.53
C PRO A 524 14.34 10.84 -8.81
N PHE A 525 13.53 10.87 -9.86
CA PHE A 525 12.90 12.05 -10.50
C PHE A 525 13.87 12.96 -11.28
N LEU A 526 15.17 12.80 -11.10
CA LEU A 526 16.23 13.50 -11.86
C LEU A 526 16.98 12.55 -12.76
N GLU A 527 17.35 11.39 -12.22
CA GLU A 527 17.99 10.30 -12.96
C GLU A 527 16.96 9.20 -13.22
N ILE A 528 16.19 9.39 -14.30
CA ILE A 528 15.09 8.49 -14.69
C ILE A 528 15.59 7.29 -15.49
N ASN A 529 14.72 6.27 -15.66
CA ASN A 529 14.96 5.07 -16.47
C ASN A 529 16.17 4.26 -15.98
N GLN A 530 16.11 3.80 -14.76
CA GLN A 530 17.19 3.03 -14.13
C GLN A 530 17.12 1.52 -14.45
N TYR A 531 16.02 1.05 -15.02
CA TYR A 531 15.90 -0.32 -15.51
C TYR A 531 16.98 -0.60 -16.57
N GLN A 532 17.82 -1.61 -16.32
CA GLN A 532 19.00 -1.91 -17.14
C GLN A 532 19.00 -3.34 -17.70
N TRP A 533 17.90 -4.05 -17.55
CA TRP A 533 17.81 -5.41 -18.04
C TRP A 533 17.65 -5.47 -19.57
N GLN A 534 16.85 -4.55 -20.11
CA GLN A 534 16.59 -4.38 -21.54
C GLN A 534 16.41 -2.90 -21.89
N SER A 535 16.46 -2.57 -23.18
CA SER A 535 16.18 -1.21 -23.65
C SER A 535 14.69 -0.92 -23.60
N SER A 536 14.22 -0.31 -22.53
CA SER A 536 12.80 0.07 -22.35
C SER A 536 12.29 1.05 -23.41
N SER A 537 13.19 1.78 -24.09
CA SER A 537 12.82 2.65 -25.22
C SER A 537 12.20 1.90 -26.42
N ARG A 538 12.41 0.58 -26.49
CA ARG A 538 11.80 -0.28 -27.53
C ARG A 538 10.59 -1.05 -27.06
N TRP A 539 10.20 -0.93 -25.80
CA TRP A 539 9.03 -1.63 -25.28
C TRP A 539 7.74 -1.14 -25.93
N LYS A 540 6.84 -2.05 -26.21
CA LYS A 540 5.61 -1.80 -26.99
C LYS A 540 4.45 -1.37 -26.11
N ASP A 541 4.59 -1.51 -24.79
CA ASP A 541 3.50 -1.24 -23.84
C ASP A 541 3.66 0.03 -23.01
N LEU A 542 4.87 0.54 -22.76
CA LEU A 542 5.07 1.72 -21.90
C LEU A 542 4.37 2.97 -22.42
N ASN A 543 4.61 3.33 -23.67
CA ASN A 543 4.00 4.52 -24.29
C ASN A 543 2.47 4.40 -24.33
N THR A 544 1.95 3.22 -24.68
CA THR A 544 0.51 2.96 -24.75
C THR A 544 -0.14 3.00 -23.37
N LYS A 545 0.51 2.42 -22.36
CA LYS A 545 0.05 2.47 -20.97
C LYS A 545 0.04 3.89 -20.41
N PHE A 546 1.03 4.72 -20.70
CA PHE A 546 1.02 6.12 -20.30
C PHE A 546 -0.22 6.86 -20.83
N VAL A 547 -0.52 6.69 -22.11
CA VAL A 547 -1.69 7.33 -22.71
C VAL A 547 -2.99 6.86 -22.05
N LEU A 548 -3.07 5.56 -21.76
CA LEU A 548 -4.21 4.97 -21.06
C LEU A 548 -4.34 5.46 -19.61
N LEU A 549 -3.23 5.61 -18.89
CA LEU A 549 -3.20 6.16 -17.53
C LEU A 549 -3.67 7.63 -17.52
N VAL A 550 -3.20 8.44 -18.45
CA VAL A 550 -3.67 9.84 -18.59
C VAL A 550 -5.18 9.89 -18.85
N TRP A 551 -5.69 9.06 -19.76
CA TRP A 551 -7.13 9.02 -20.02
C TRP A 551 -7.91 8.50 -18.80
N ARG A 552 -7.45 7.44 -18.15
CA ARG A 552 -8.07 6.87 -16.94
C ARG A 552 -8.22 7.93 -15.84
N ASP A 553 -7.16 8.67 -15.57
CA ASP A 553 -7.13 9.65 -14.49
C ASP A 553 -8.11 10.81 -14.74
N TYR A 554 -8.35 11.13 -15.99
CA TYR A 554 -9.41 12.06 -16.35
C TYR A 554 -10.80 11.40 -16.29
N ALA A 555 -10.95 10.23 -16.88
CA ALA A 555 -12.24 9.57 -17.05
C ALA A 555 -12.88 9.14 -15.71
N LEU A 556 -12.08 8.65 -14.77
CA LEU A 556 -12.55 8.14 -13.46
C LEU A 556 -12.67 9.23 -12.38
N THR A 557 -12.20 10.46 -12.64
CA THR A 557 -12.20 11.53 -11.63
C THR A 557 -13.15 12.67 -11.96
N GLY A 558 -14.30 12.35 -12.57
CA GLY A 558 -15.39 13.29 -12.82
C GLY A 558 -15.39 13.96 -14.18
N LYS A 559 -14.38 13.74 -15.02
CA LYS A 559 -14.24 14.32 -16.38
C LYS A 559 -14.26 15.86 -16.42
N ASP A 560 -13.77 16.51 -15.38
CA ASP A 560 -13.81 17.96 -15.20
C ASP A 560 -12.42 18.64 -15.24
N ASP A 561 -11.34 17.88 -15.02
CA ASP A 561 -9.97 18.40 -14.99
C ASP A 561 -9.37 18.52 -16.40
N ARG A 562 -9.96 19.39 -17.21
CA ARG A 562 -9.44 19.68 -18.55
C ARG A 562 -8.00 20.21 -18.54
N LYS A 563 -7.57 20.90 -17.46
CA LYS A 563 -6.20 21.42 -17.34
C LYS A 563 -5.18 20.29 -17.24
N PHE A 564 -5.52 19.19 -16.57
CA PHE A 564 -4.67 18.00 -16.53
C PHE A 564 -4.43 17.45 -17.93
N LEU A 565 -5.50 17.25 -18.72
CA LEU A 565 -5.36 16.82 -20.12
C LEU A 565 -4.54 17.80 -20.94
N GLN A 566 -4.79 19.13 -20.84
CA GLN A 566 -4.02 20.15 -21.57
C GLN A 566 -2.53 20.08 -21.26
N SER A 567 -2.16 19.82 -19.98
CA SER A 567 -0.76 19.75 -19.57
C SER A 567 -0.03 18.49 -20.06
N THR A 568 -0.75 17.37 -20.24
CA THR A 568 -0.18 16.08 -20.66
C THR A 568 -0.32 15.81 -22.16
N TYR A 569 -1.19 16.53 -22.86
CA TYR A 569 -1.52 16.27 -24.27
C TYR A 569 -0.32 16.30 -25.23
N PRO A 570 0.61 17.27 -25.15
CA PRO A 570 1.80 17.22 -26.01
C PRO A 570 2.61 15.93 -25.87
N ALA A 571 2.75 15.43 -24.63
CA ALA A 571 3.44 14.19 -24.35
C ALA A 571 2.65 12.97 -24.89
N VAL A 572 1.32 12.96 -24.77
CA VAL A 572 0.45 11.92 -25.37
C VAL A 572 0.67 11.84 -26.88
N LEU A 573 0.64 12.96 -27.58
CA LEU A 573 0.83 12.99 -29.04
C LEU A 573 2.24 12.52 -29.42
N GLN A 574 3.28 13.00 -28.74
CA GLN A 574 4.67 12.59 -28.98
C GLN A 574 4.87 11.09 -28.73
N SER A 575 4.28 10.56 -27.66
CA SER A 575 4.34 9.14 -27.33
C SER A 575 3.68 8.27 -28.40
N MET A 576 2.49 8.65 -28.88
CA MET A 576 1.80 7.89 -29.92
C MET A 576 2.48 8.00 -31.28
N GLU A 577 3.08 9.15 -31.61
CA GLU A 577 3.86 9.29 -32.84
C GLU A 577 5.14 8.45 -32.77
N TYR A 578 5.79 8.37 -31.60
CA TYR A 578 6.93 7.47 -31.38
C TYR A 578 6.58 6.00 -31.65
N MET A 579 5.41 5.55 -31.23
CA MET A 579 4.97 4.16 -31.42
C MET A 579 4.77 3.79 -32.89
N ARG A 580 4.46 4.74 -33.76
CA ARG A 580 4.21 4.48 -35.18
C ARG A 580 5.43 3.90 -35.94
N GLN A 581 6.64 4.11 -35.45
CA GLN A 581 7.84 3.51 -36.05
C GLN A 581 7.85 1.97 -35.98
N PHE A 582 7.06 1.39 -35.09
CA PHE A 582 6.92 -0.05 -34.91
C PHE A 582 5.80 -0.67 -35.77
N ASP A 583 5.03 0.14 -36.50
CA ASP A 583 4.14 -0.34 -37.59
C ASP A 583 4.96 -0.53 -38.87
N LYS A 584 5.67 -1.66 -38.92
CA LYS A 584 6.62 -1.95 -40.01
C LYS A 584 5.93 -2.45 -41.30
N THR A 585 4.74 -3.04 -41.14
CA THR A 585 3.94 -3.54 -42.27
C THR A 585 2.98 -2.49 -42.84
N GLY A 586 2.77 -1.35 -42.19
CA GLY A 586 1.91 -0.26 -42.61
C GLY A 586 0.42 -0.57 -42.49
N ASP A 587 0.06 -1.59 -41.71
CA ASP A 587 -1.33 -2.00 -41.53
C ASP A 587 -2.02 -1.37 -40.33
N GLY A 588 -1.31 -0.47 -39.65
CA GLY A 588 -1.81 0.30 -38.53
C GLY A 588 -1.56 -0.33 -37.15
N LEU A 589 -0.90 -1.49 -37.10
CA LEU A 589 -0.50 -2.17 -35.85
C LEU A 589 0.99 -2.04 -35.61
N ILE A 590 1.37 -2.15 -34.35
CA ILE A 590 2.78 -2.21 -33.93
C ILE A 590 3.23 -3.67 -33.83
N GLU A 591 4.47 -3.96 -34.20
CA GLU A 591 5.07 -5.29 -34.14
C GLU A 591 6.12 -5.36 -33.03
N ASN A 592 6.11 -6.47 -32.29
CA ASN A 592 7.16 -6.91 -31.39
C ASN A 592 8.35 -7.46 -32.18
N GLU A 593 9.55 -7.34 -31.66
CA GLU A 593 10.79 -7.49 -32.44
C GLU A 593 11.54 -8.82 -32.22
N GLY A 594 10.93 -9.80 -31.56
CA GLY A 594 11.51 -11.13 -31.35
C GLY A 594 12.34 -11.24 -30.09
N TYR A 595 12.08 -10.38 -29.12
CA TYR A 595 12.58 -10.43 -27.74
C TYR A 595 11.46 -9.99 -26.80
N PRO A 596 11.63 -10.11 -25.47
CA PRO A 596 10.59 -9.68 -24.52
C PRO A 596 10.54 -8.16 -24.41
N ASP A 597 9.85 -7.48 -25.29
CA ASP A 597 9.75 -6.02 -25.39
C ASP A 597 8.45 -5.43 -24.81
N GLN A 598 8.08 -5.92 -23.67
CA GLN A 598 6.88 -5.55 -22.91
C GLN A 598 6.99 -6.04 -21.44
N THR A 599 5.98 -5.80 -20.60
CA THR A 599 5.99 -6.10 -19.15
C THR A 599 6.39 -7.53 -18.77
N TYR A 600 6.15 -8.52 -19.66
CA TYR A 600 6.61 -9.91 -19.49
C TYR A 600 8.05 -10.02 -20.06
N ASP A 601 9.01 -9.51 -19.33
CA ASP A 601 10.38 -9.20 -19.77
C ASP A 601 11.33 -10.40 -19.91
N VAL A 602 10.79 -11.62 -19.81
CA VAL A 602 11.47 -12.88 -20.20
C VAL A 602 10.64 -13.75 -21.15
N TRP A 603 9.43 -13.31 -21.52
CA TRP A 603 8.56 -14.02 -22.47
C TRP A 603 8.65 -13.37 -23.86
N VAL A 604 9.39 -13.99 -24.76
CA VAL A 604 9.63 -13.49 -26.12
C VAL A 604 8.35 -13.30 -26.90
N THR A 605 8.24 -12.18 -27.61
CA THR A 605 7.10 -11.82 -28.45
C THR A 605 7.58 -11.44 -29.85
N ARG A 606 6.91 -11.88 -30.92
CA ARG A 606 7.31 -11.62 -32.30
C ARG A 606 6.13 -11.24 -33.17
N GLY A 607 6.28 -10.18 -33.97
CA GLY A 607 5.21 -9.68 -34.83
C GLY A 607 4.08 -9.02 -34.03
N VAL A 608 2.88 -9.00 -34.57
CA VAL A 608 1.71 -8.48 -33.83
C VAL A 608 1.36 -9.42 -32.68
N SER A 609 1.10 -8.89 -31.49
CA SER A 609 0.72 -9.68 -30.31
C SER A 609 -0.63 -9.24 -29.75
N ALA A 610 -1.31 -10.16 -29.05
CA ALA A 610 -2.60 -9.88 -28.42
C ALA A 610 -2.46 -8.78 -27.34
N TYR A 611 -1.44 -8.88 -26.50
CA TYR A 611 -1.20 -7.96 -25.41
C TYR A 611 -0.82 -6.55 -25.92
N SER A 612 0.32 -6.42 -26.59
CA SER A 612 0.79 -5.10 -27.05
C SER A 612 -0.13 -4.47 -28.09
N GLY A 613 -0.68 -5.29 -29.01
CA GLY A 613 -1.65 -4.83 -30.01
C GLY A 613 -2.97 -4.37 -29.40
N GLY A 614 -3.49 -5.09 -28.40
CA GLY A 614 -4.69 -4.73 -27.65
C GLY A 614 -4.52 -3.41 -26.88
N LEU A 615 -3.38 -3.21 -26.19
CA LEU A 615 -3.04 -1.96 -25.52
C LEU A 615 -2.92 -0.80 -26.53
N TYR A 616 -2.33 -1.05 -27.69
CA TYR A 616 -2.21 -0.03 -28.73
C TYR A 616 -3.58 0.40 -29.27
N LEU A 617 -4.50 -0.55 -29.53
CA LEU A 617 -5.89 -0.22 -29.92
C LEU A 617 -6.56 0.66 -28.86
N ALA A 618 -6.44 0.32 -27.59
CA ALA A 618 -6.98 1.11 -26.50
C ALA A 618 -6.37 2.53 -26.46
N ALA A 619 -5.04 2.65 -26.64
CA ALA A 619 -4.34 3.93 -26.64
C ALA A 619 -4.74 4.82 -27.84
N LEU A 620 -5.01 4.24 -29.01
CA LEU A 620 -5.56 4.97 -30.18
C LEU A 620 -6.92 5.58 -29.82
N ARG A 621 -7.82 4.80 -29.19
CA ARG A 621 -9.12 5.30 -28.72
C ARG A 621 -8.96 6.37 -27.62
N ALA A 622 -8.07 6.17 -26.66
CA ALA A 622 -7.81 7.15 -25.61
C ALA A 622 -7.29 8.47 -26.19
N THR A 623 -6.39 8.43 -27.18
CA THR A 623 -5.87 9.62 -27.85
C THR A 623 -6.96 10.35 -28.61
N GLU A 624 -7.84 9.63 -29.33
CA GLU A 624 -9.02 10.19 -29.98
C GLU A 624 -9.93 10.92 -29.00
N GLU A 625 -10.24 10.30 -27.84
CA GLU A 625 -11.11 10.89 -26.83
C GLU A 625 -10.47 12.09 -26.12
N ILE A 626 -9.17 12.04 -25.79
CA ILE A 626 -8.44 13.20 -25.24
C ILE A 626 -8.50 14.37 -26.24
N ALA A 627 -8.22 14.13 -27.53
CA ALA A 627 -8.30 15.14 -28.57
C ALA A 627 -9.73 15.71 -28.69
N ARG A 628 -10.75 14.86 -28.60
CA ARG A 628 -12.17 15.26 -28.64
C ARG A 628 -12.52 16.19 -27.48
N VAL A 629 -12.12 15.84 -26.26
CA VAL A 629 -12.31 16.70 -25.07
C VAL A 629 -11.61 18.04 -25.26
N LEU A 630 -10.42 18.06 -25.86
CA LEU A 630 -9.64 19.28 -26.06
C LEU A 630 -10.08 20.08 -27.29
N GLY A 631 -10.89 19.52 -28.22
CA GLY A 631 -11.42 20.19 -29.41
C GLY A 631 -10.51 20.07 -30.63
N ASP A 632 -9.50 19.21 -30.63
CA ASP A 632 -8.60 18.98 -31.77
C ASP A 632 -9.21 17.98 -32.75
N GLN A 633 -10.03 18.50 -33.67
CA GLN A 633 -10.78 17.67 -34.61
C GLN A 633 -9.87 16.95 -35.64
N ALA A 634 -8.74 17.53 -36.00
CA ALA A 634 -7.80 16.90 -36.92
C ALA A 634 -7.20 15.64 -36.31
N THR A 635 -6.79 15.71 -35.05
CA THR A 635 -6.30 14.57 -34.29
C THR A 635 -7.39 13.53 -34.04
N VAL A 636 -8.63 13.93 -33.73
CA VAL A 636 -9.79 13.03 -33.63
C VAL A 636 -9.93 12.18 -34.88
N GLN A 637 -9.95 12.80 -36.06
CA GLN A 637 -10.13 12.07 -37.32
C GLN A 637 -8.94 11.15 -37.62
N LYS A 638 -7.70 11.64 -37.44
CA LYS A 638 -6.47 10.85 -37.61
C LYS A 638 -6.50 9.55 -36.80
N TYR A 639 -6.77 9.64 -35.50
CA TYR A 639 -6.71 8.48 -34.60
C TYR A 639 -7.92 7.56 -34.75
N LYS A 640 -9.08 8.09 -35.09
CA LYS A 640 -10.25 7.29 -35.46
C LYS A 640 -9.99 6.41 -36.69
N ASP A 641 -9.42 6.97 -37.76
CA ASP A 641 -9.13 6.22 -38.99
C ASP A 641 -8.03 5.16 -38.75
N LEU A 642 -7.01 5.52 -37.95
CA LEU A 642 -5.95 4.59 -37.56
C LEU A 642 -6.49 3.45 -36.72
N PHE A 643 -7.37 3.73 -35.74
CA PHE A 643 -8.03 2.72 -34.93
C PHE A 643 -8.79 1.71 -35.77
N HIS A 644 -9.63 2.12 -36.69
CA HIS A 644 -10.42 1.20 -37.51
C HIS A 644 -9.52 0.29 -38.39
N ARG A 645 -8.44 0.84 -38.93
CA ARG A 645 -7.49 0.08 -39.71
C ARG A 645 -6.77 -0.95 -38.82
N ALA A 646 -6.25 -0.52 -37.67
CA ALA A 646 -5.55 -1.36 -36.71
C ALA A 646 -6.46 -2.46 -36.15
N GLN A 647 -7.71 -2.13 -35.80
CA GLN A 647 -8.71 -3.09 -35.29
C GLN A 647 -8.99 -4.21 -36.33
N THR A 648 -9.17 -3.84 -37.58
CA THR A 648 -9.41 -4.80 -38.66
C THR A 648 -8.22 -5.75 -38.81
N SER A 649 -7.00 -5.21 -38.78
CA SER A 649 -5.77 -6.00 -38.89
C SER A 649 -5.57 -6.90 -37.67
N TYR A 650 -5.83 -6.40 -36.45
CA TYR A 650 -5.71 -7.13 -35.19
C TYR A 650 -6.61 -8.38 -35.17
N ILE A 651 -7.90 -8.20 -35.46
CA ILE A 651 -8.86 -9.32 -35.49
C ILE A 651 -8.49 -10.32 -36.57
N LYS A 652 -8.14 -9.84 -37.76
CA LYS A 652 -7.78 -10.74 -38.90
C LYS A 652 -6.54 -11.57 -38.61
N LYS A 653 -5.54 -10.99 -37.93
CA LYS A 653 -4.25 -11.66 -37.71
C LYS A 653 -4.24 -12.60 -36.49
N LEU A 654 -4.97 -12.23 -35.42
CA LEU A 654 -4.81 -12.91 -34.13
C LEU A 654 -6.01 -13.78 -33.72
N TRP A 655 -7.23 -13.50 -34.22
CA TRP A 655 -8.41 -14.27 -33.84
C TRP A 655 -8.37 -15.67 -34.52
N ASN A 656 -8.30 -16.73 -33.71
CA ASN A 656 -8.21 -18.09 -34.18
C ASN A 656 -9.55 -18.86 -34.20
N GLY A 657 -10.65 -18.22 -33.84
CA GLY A 657 -11.99 -18.80 -33.73
C GLY A 657 -12.45 -19.04 -32.29
N GLU A 658 -11.54 -19.07 -31.32
CA GLU A 658 -11.85 -19.28 -29.89
C GLU A 658 -11.26 -18.20 -28.99
N TYR A 659 -10.02 -17.79 -29.25
CA TYR A 659 -9.29 -16.77 -28.48
C TYR A 659 -8.33 -16.00 -29.38
N PHE A 660 -7.63 -15.00 -28.85
CA PHE A 660 -6.58 -14.29 -29.58
C PHE A 660 -5.25 -14.99 -29.35
N ASN A 661 -4.58 -15.37 -30.41
CA ASN A 661 -3.24 -15.95 -30.37
C ASN A 661 -2.28 -15.01 -29.62
N TYR A 662 -1.34 -15.58 -28.87
CA TYR A 662 -0.34 -14.83 -28.11
C TYR A 662 0.36 -13.79 -29.00
N ASP A 663 0.92 -14.25 -30.11
CA ASP A 663 1.49 -13.40 -31.15
C ASP A 663 1.35 -14.01 -32.54
N LEU A 664 2.03 -13.43 -33.54
CA LEU A 664 1.90 -13.92 -34.93
C LEU A 664 2.98 -14.92 -35.29
N ASP A 665 4.23 -14.75 -34.85
CA ASP A 665 5.40 -15.33 -35.50
C ASP A 665 6.37 -16.06 -34.52
N SER A 666 6.10 -16.12 -33.20
CA SER A 666 6.95 -16.88 -32.27
C SER A 666 6.58 -18.37 -32.22
N THR A 667 7.44 -19.15 -31.56
CA THR A 667 7.12 -20.55 -31.24
C THR A 667 5.97 -20.69 -30.22
N TYR A 668 5.55 -19.61 -29.63
CA TYR A 668 4.45 -19.53 -28.64
C TYR A 668 3.14 -18.99 -29.22
N HIS A 669 3.06 -18.80 -30.54
CA HIS A 669 2.00 -18.06 -31.22
C HIS A 669 0.57 -18.48 -30.83
N ASP A 670 0.32 -19.76 -30.58
CA ASP A 670 -0.98 -20.34 -30.26
C ASP A 670 -1.22 -20.49 -28.74
N ASN A 671 -0.32 -19.96 -27.89
CA ASN A 671 -0.51 -20.03 -26.45
C ASN A 671 -1.67 -19.16 -25.97
N ILE A 672 -2.35 -19.64 -24.92
CA ILE A 672 -3.42 -18.91 -24.26
C ILE A 672 -2.79 -18.03 -23.17
N MET A 673 -2.62 -16.76 -23.49
CA MET A 673 -2.17 -15.76 -22.52
C MET A 673 -3.33 -15.30 -21.64
N ALA A 674 -3.15 -15.29 -20.32
CA ALA A 674 -4.18 -14.86 -19.39
C ALA A 674 -4.53 -13.35 -19.57
N ASP A 675 -3.55 -12.53 -19.92
CA ASP A 675 -3.67 -11.06 -20.03
C ASP A 675 -3.88 -10.58 -21.48
N GLN A 676 -4.32 -11.45 -22.39
CA GLN A 676 -4.50 -11.09 -23.81
C GLN A 676 -5.51 -9.97 -24.07
N LEU A 677 -6.39 -9.69 -23.10
CA LEU A 677 -7.43 -8.66 -23.18
C LEU A 677 -7.15 -7.42 -22.30
N ALA A 678 -5.90 -7.19 -21.86
CA ALA A 678 -5.54 -6.04 -21.02
C ALA A 678 -6.00 -4.68 -21.60
N GLY A 679 -5.91 -4.50 -22.92
CA GLY A 679 -6.42 -3.30 -23.60
C GLY A 679 -7.94 -3.14 -23.47
N GLN A 680 -8.70 -4.23 -23.65
CA GLN A 680 -10.16 -4.22 -23.53
C GLN A 680 -10.58 -3.97 -22.08
N TRP A 681 -9.90 -4.58 -21.08
CA TRP A 681 -10.11 -4.29 -19.67
C TRP A 681 -10.06 -2.79 -19.39
N TYR A 682 -9.01 -2.11 -19.88
CA TYR A 682 -8.88 -0.67 -19.70
C TYR A 682 -9.95 0.13 -20.45
N ALA A 683 -10.34 -0.32 -21.63
CA ALA A 683 -11.42 0.29 -22.40
C ALA A 683 -12.76 0.18 -21.65
N ASN A 684 -13.05 -0.96 -21.05
CA ASN A 684 -14.25 -1.17 -20.25
C ASN A 684 -14.27 -0.32 -18.98
N LEU A 685 -13.12 -0.22 -18.27
CA LEU A 685 -12.97 0.63 -17.08
C LEU A 685 -13.21 2.12 -17.37
N THR A 686 -12.75 2.60 -18.51
CA THR A 686 -12.63 4.03 -18.80
C THR A 686 -13.62 4.55 -19.84
N GLY A 687 -14.47 3.66 -20.39
CA GLY A 687 -15.52 4.01 -21.32
C GLY A 687 -15.04 4.30 -22.75
N LEU A 688 -13.95 3.65 -23.19
CA LEU A 688 -13.45 3.78 -24.57
C LEU A 688 -14.22 2.93 -25.59
N GLY A 689 -15.13 2.05 -25.12
CA GLY A 689 -15.94 1.20 -25.97
C GLY A 689 -15.23 -0.09 -26.40
N ASP A 690 -15.81 -0.74 -27.39
CA ASP A 690 -15.38 -2.08 -27.82
C ASP A 690 -14.15 -2.01 -28.72
N LEU A 691 -13.06 -2.64 -28.29
CA LEU A 691 -11.86 -2.80 -29.10
C LEU A 691 -11.99 -4.01 -30.05
N VAL A 692 -12.70 -5.04 -29.59
CA VAL A 692 -12.99 -6.26 -30.37
C VAL A 692 -14.46 -6.68 -30.12
N PRO A 693 -15.07 -7.47 -31.03
CA PRO A 693 -16.47 -7.88 -30.87
C PRO A 693 -16.76 -8.60 -29.55
N LEU A 694 -17.91 -8.33 -28.97
CA LEU A 694 -18.37 -8.91 -27.68
C LEU A 694 -18.27 -10.44 -27.64
N GLU A 695 -18.69 -11.09 -28.71
CA GLU A 695 -18.64 -12.56 -28.79
C GLU A 695 -17.23 -13.11 -28.73
N GLN A 696 -16.28 -12.44 -29.40
CA GLN A 696 -14.87 -12.81 -29.36
C GLN A 696 -14.25 -12.61 -27.97
N ARG A 697 -14.58 -11.48 -27.31
CA ARG A 697 -14.12 -11.21 -25.93
C ARG A 697 -14.58 -12.31 -24.97
N ARG A 698 -15.87 -12.61 -24.99
CA ARG A 698 -16.46 -13.65 -24.12
C ARG A 698 -15.89 -15.04 -24.42
N SER A 699 -15.74 -15.39 -25.70
CA SER A 699 -15.11 -16.65 -26.08
C SER A 699 -13.69 -16.76 -25.53
N ALA A 700 -12.88 -15.70 -25.67
CA ALA A 700 -11.52 -15.65 -25.14
C ALA A 700 -11.51 -15.74 -23.59
N LEU A 701 -12.39 -15.01 -22.89
CA LEU A 701 -12.49 -15.07 -21.43
C LEU A 701 -12.91 -16.45 -20.92
N HIS A 702 -13.87 -17.10 -21.58
CA HIS A 702 -14.23 -18.49 -21.25
C HIS A 702 -13.05 -19.43 -21.46
N LYS A 703 -12.29 -19.28 -22.56
CA LYS A 703 -11.10 -20.09 -22.81
C LYS A 703 -10.03 -19.88 -21.74
N ILE A 704 -9.74 -18.63 -21.39
CA ILE A 704 -8.79 -18.31 -20.30
C ILE A 704 -9.27 -18.90 -18.97
N PHE A 705 -10.54 -18.73 -18.63
CA PHE A 705 -11.07 -19.25 -17.37
C PHE A 705 -10.98 -20.78 -17.31
N ASP A 706 -11.37 -21.48 -18.38
CA ASP A 706 -11.33 -22.93 -18.42
C ASP A 706 -9.89 -23.49 -18.41
N PHE A 707 -8.93 -22.79 -19.03
CA PHE A 707 -7.56 -23.27 -19.21
C PHE A 707 -6.61 -22.68 -18.15
N ASN A 708 -6.46 -21.37 -18.10
CA ASN A 708 -5.47 -20.73 -17.23
C ASN A 708 -5.89 -20.70 -15.76
N VAL A 709 -7.21 -20.76 -15.46
CA VAL A 709 -7.71 -20.76 -14.08
C VAL A 709 -8.09 -22.17 -13.64
N LYS A 710 -9.09 -22.81 -14.27
CA LYS A 710 -9.66 -24.08 -13.77
C LYS A 710 -8.74 -25.26 -13.95
N LYS A 711 -8.09 -25.42 -15.11
CA LYS A 711 -7.10 -26.50 -15.30
C LYS A 711 -5.85 -26.30 -14.48
N PHE A 712 -5.49 -25.05 -14.17
CA PHE A 712 -4.38 -24.74 -13.30
C PHE A 712 -4.80 -24.86 -11.83
N SER A 713 -4.12 -25.71 -11.06
CA SER A 713 -4.34 -25.88 -9.61
C SER A 713 -5.83 -26.00 -9.21
N ASN A 714 -6.68 -26.57 -10.05
CA ASN A 714 -8.13 -26.69 -9.84
C ASN A 714 -8.83 -25.35 -9.57
N GLY A 715 -8.34 -24.24 -10.10
CA GLY A 715 -8.88 -22.90 -9.89
C GLY A 715 -8.53 -22.26 -8.55
N GLU A 716 -7.67 -22.90 -7.74
CA GLU A 716 -7.44 -22.45 -6.35
C GLU A 716 -6.33 -21.41 -6.19
N LEU A 717 -5.53 -21.14 -7.24
CA LEU A 717 -4.35 -20.26 -7.15
C LEU A 717 -4.34 -19.11 -8.16
N GLY A 718 -5.47 -18.75 -8.77
CA GLY A 718 -5.56 -17.69 -9.77
C GLY A 718 -5.27 -18.15 -11.19
N ALA A 719 -4.92 -17.23 -12.09
CA ALA A 719 -4.67 -17.51 -13.49
C ALA A 719 -3.17 -17.62 -13.76
N ILE A 720 -2.72 -18.75 -14.26
CA ILE A 720 -1.35 -18.89 -14.78
C ILE A 720 -1.20 -18.06 -16.06
N ASN A 721 -0.06 -17.37 -16.22
CA ASN A 721 0.15 -16.44 -17.33
C ASN A 721 0.03 -17.09 -18.71
N GLY A 722 0.63 -18.26 -18.89
CA GLY A 722 0.64 -18.98 -20.16
C GLY A 722 0.15 -20.42 -20.04
N MET A 723 -0.74 -20.81 -20.96
CA MET A 723 -1.23 -22.19 -21.08
C MET A 723 -1.15 -22.63 -22.53
N GLY A 724 -0.74 -23.86 -22.77
CA GLY A 724 -0.76 -24.43 -24.11
C GLY A 724 -2.19 -24.62 -24.64
N ALA A 725 -2.37 -24.57 -25.95
CA ALA A 725 -3.65 -24.86 -26.59
C ALA A 725 -4.18 -26.27 -26.26
N ASP A 726 -3.29 -27.21 -25.94
CA ASP A 726 -3.57 -28.56 -25.45
C ASP A 726 -4.02 -28.62 -23.97
N GLY A 727 -3.90 -27.51 -23.25
CA GLY A 727 -4.25 -27.40 -21.83
C GLY A 727 -3.15 -27.82 -20.85
N ASN A 728 -1.92 -27.94 -21.32
CA ASN A 728 -0.76 -28.19 -20.48
C ASN A 728 -0.11 -26.87 -20.06
N VAL A 729 0.43 -26.85 -18.82
CA VAL A 729 1.22 -25.72 -18.33
C VAL A 729 2.51 -25.62 -19.15
N LEU A 730 2.80 -24.43 -19.63
CA LEU A 730 4.02 -24.17 -20.39
C LEU A 730 5.24 -24.11 -19.46
N THR A 731 6.40 -24.49 -20.00
CA THR A 731 7.67 -24.50 -19.24
C THR A 731 8.80 -23.77 -19.95
N ALA A 732 8.46 -22.91 -20.91
CA ALA A 732 9.46 -22.25 -21.78
C ALA A 732 10.33 -21.24 -21.03
N ASN A 733 9.77 -20.55 -20.04
CA ASN A 733 10.48 -19.63 -19.15
C ASN A 733 9.72 -19.53 -17.82
N GLU A 734 10.28 -18.80 -16.84
CA GLU A 734 9.67 -18.64 -15.53
C GLU A 734 8.33 -17.90 -15.59
N GLN A 735 8.20 -16.84 -16.38
CA GLN A 735 6.98 -15.98 -16.38
C GLN A 735 5.75 -16.69 -16.97
N VAL A 736 5.91 -17.60 -17.92
CA VAL A 736 4.77 -18.37 -18.44
C VAL A 736 4.18 -19.29 -17.37
N GLN A 737 5.01 -19.75 -16.42
CA GLN A 737 4.64 -20.68 -15.35
C GLN A 737 4.15 -19.98 -14.09
N GLU A 738 4.10 -18.66 -14.08
CA GLU A 738 3.73 -17.88 -12.92
C GLU A 738 2.26 -17.45 -12.95
N VAL A 739 1.70 -17.31 -11.76
CA VAL A 739 0.50 -16.55 -11.51
C VAL A 739 0.92 -15.14 -11.09
N TRP A 740 0.61 -14.15 -11.91
CA TRP A 740 0.83 -12.76 -11.56
C TRP A 740 -0.38 -12.20 -10.81
N THR A 741 -0.15 -11.73 -9.60
CA THR A 741 -1.24 -11.38 -8.67
C THR A 741 -2.13 -10.25 -9.20
N GLY A 742 -1.53 -9.17 -9.70
CA GLY A 742 -2.29 -8.03 -10.19
C GLY A 742 -2.94 -8.26 -11.56
N THR A 743 -2.28 -8.98 -12.48
CA THR A 743 -2.86 -9.30 -13.79
C THR A 743 -4.05 -10.26 -13.65
N THR A 744 -3.97 -11.22 -12.72
CA THR A 744 -5.12 -12.09 -12.39
C THR A 744 -6.30 -11.28 -11.85
N LEU A 745 -6.06 -10.26 -11.00
CA LEU A 745 -7.14 -9.39 -10.49
C LEU A 745 -7.71 -8.47 -11.60
N ALA A 746 -6.88 -8.03 -12.54
CA ALA A 746 -7.31 -7.30 -13.74
C ALA A 746 -8.19 -8.18 -14.64
N LEU A 747 -7.78 -9.43 -14.88
CA LEU A 747 -8.57 -10.43 -15.61
C LEU A 747 -9.94 -10.66 -14.92
N ALA A 748 -9.94 -10.81 -13.60
CA ALA A 748 -11.19 -10.96 -12.83
C ALA A 748 -12.11 -9.73 -13.01
N SER A 749 -11.54 -8.53 -13.02
CA SER A 749 -12.27 -7.29 -13.30
C SER A 749 -12.86 -7.26 -14.71
N GLU A 750 -12.12 -7.72 -15.72
CA GLU A 750 -12.61 -7.82 -17.09
C GLU A 750 -13.76 -8.84 -17.22
N MET A 751 -13.65 -9.98 -16.55
CA MET A 751 -14.74 -10.97 -16.47
C MET A 751 -16.02 -10.34 -15.88
N LEU A 752 -15.89 -9.55 -14.80
CA LEU A 752 -17.02 -8.82 -14.21
C LEU A 752 -17.63 -7.81 -15.21
N ALA A 753 -16.78 -7.07 -15.96
CA ALA A 753 -17.23 -6.10 -16.94
C ALA A 753 -18.03 -6.75 -18.07
N GLU A 754 -17.70 -7.98 -18.43
CA GLU A 754 -18.40 -8.77 -19.46
C GLU A 754 -19.57 -9.59 -18.92
N GLY A 755 -19.91 -9.44 -17.63
CA GLY A 755 -21.03 -10.11 -16.97
C GLY A 755 -20.76 -11.55 -16.50
N MET A 756 -19.49 -12.00 -16.54
CA MET A 756 -19.01 -13.29 -16.02
C MET A 756 -18.70 -13.17 -14.53
N THR A 757 -19.73 -12.95 -13.71
CA THR A 757 -19.57 -12.57 -12.31
C THR A 757 -18.97 -13.69 -11.46
N ASP A 758 -19.45 -14.90 -11.62
CA ASP A 758 -18.98 -16.05 -10.83
C ASP A 758 -17.53 -16.42 -11.20
N GLU A 759 -17.20 -16.38 -12.48
CA GLU A 759 -15.86 -16.62 -12.99
C GLU A 759 -14.87 -15.55 -12.51
N GLY A 760 -15.29 -14.27 -12.51
CA GLY A 760 -14.48 -13.17 -12.03
C GLY A 760 -14.15 -13.31 -10.53
N TYR A 761 -15.14 -13.58 -9.69
CA TYR A 761 -14.87 -13.82 -8.27
C TYR A 761 -14.11 -15.12 -8.02
N ALA A 762 -14.33 -16.19 -8.79
CA ALA A 762 -13.55 -17.41 -8.67
C ALA A 762 -12.06 -17.18 -9.01
N THR A 763 -11.78 -16.42 -10.07
CA THR A 763 -10.42 -16.06 -10.49
C THR A 763 -9.72 -15.24 -9.41
N ALA A 764 -10.36 -14.19 -8.89
CA ALA A 764 -9.81 -13.36 -7.81
C ALA A 764 -9.63 -14.13 -6.50
N LYS A 765 -10.53 -15.09 -6.19
CA LYS A 765 -10.43 -15.94 -5.01
C LYS A 765 -9.14 -16.76 -5.00
N GLY A 766 -8.63 -17.14 -6.14
CA GLY A 766 -7.34 -17.82 -6.25
C GLY A 766 -6.18 -16.98 -5.69
N ILE A 767 -6.18 -15.67 -5.92
CA ILE A 767 -5.18 -14.77 -5.34
C ILE A 767 -5.36 -14.68 -3.82
N TYR A 768 -6.60 -14.52 -3.34
CA TYR A 768 -6.86 -14.53 -1.91
C TYR A 768 -6.35 -15.83 -1.24
N ASN A 769 -6.64 -16.98 -1.84
CA ASN A 769 -6.19 -18.27 -1.30
C ASN A 769 -4.67 -18.35 -1.21
N GLY A 770 -3.94 -17.92 -2.25
CA GLY A 770 -2.48 -17.88 -2.23
C GLY A 770 -1.94 -16.97 -1.13
N VAL A 771 -2.40 -15.72 -1.11
CA VAL A 771 -1.90 -14.68 -0.19
C VAL A 771 -2.24 -14.97 1.26
N TYR A 772 -3.52 -15.28 1.55
CA TYR A 772 -4.04 -15.27 2.93
C TYR A 772 -4.18 -16.65 3.56
N GLU A 773 -4.32 -17.73 2.76
CA GLU A 773 -4.64 -19.05 3.30
C GLU A 773 -3.55 -20.09 3.07
N LYS A 774 -2.80 -20.03 1.94
CA LYS A 774 -1.88 -21.11 1.56
C LYS A 774 -0.41 -20.77 1.75
N PHE A 775 0.02 -19.56 1.33
CA PHE A 775 1.44 -19.20 1.31
C PHE A 775 1.81 -18.18 2.40
N GLY A 776 0.83 -17.43 2.92
CA GLY A 776 1.08 -16.48 3.99
C GLY A 776 1.80 -15.20 3.52
N TYR A 777 1.44 -14.67 2.35
CA TYR A 777 2.05 -13.45 1.79
C TYR A 777 1.33 -12.14 2.13
N TRP A 778 0.36 -12.14 3.03
CA TRP A 778 -0.43 -10.98 3.44
C TRP A 778 0.46 -9.84 3.96
N PHE A 779 0.18 -8.61 3.54
CA PHE A 779 1.03 -7.42 3.71
C PHE A 779 2.47 -7.56 3.18
N ARG A 780 2.68 -8.57 2.34
CA ARG A 780 3.86 -8.77 1.51
C ARG A 780 3.49 -9.42 0.18
N THR A 781 2.28 -9.16 -0.30
CA THR A 781 1.77 -9.74 -1.54
C THR A 781 2.80 -9.58 -2.66
N PRO A 782 3.26 -10.69 -3.26
CA PRO A 782 4.31 -10.66 -4.25
C PRO A 782 3.80 -10.29 -5.64
N GLU A 783 4.71 -10.01 -6.55
CA GLU A 783 4.41 -9.94 -7.98
C GLU A 783 3.74 -11.23 -8.44
N ALA A 784 4.39 -12.34 -8.14
CA ALA A 784 4.07 -13.63 -8.69
C ALA A 784 4.38 -14.77 -7.71
N TRP A 785 3.78 -15.92 -7.99
CA TRP A 785 4.24 -17.22 -7.49
C TRP A 785 4.25 -18.25 -8.61
N GLY A 786 5.20 -19.18 -8.52
CA GLY A 786 5.30 -20.32 -9.39
C GLY A 786 4.32 -21.44 -9.02
N THR A 787 4.33 -22.52 -9.83
CA THR A 787 3.50 -23.72 -9.60
C THR A 787 3.80 -24.42 -8.27
N ASP A 788 4.98 -24.19 -7.71
CA ASP A 788 5.45 -24.75 -6.43
C ASP A 788 5.22 -23.82 -5.24
N GLY A 789 4.66 -22.62 -5.45
CA GLY A 789 4.40 -21.61 -4.44
C GLY A 789 5.59 -20.70 -4.14
N HIS A 790 6.69 -20.82 -4.86
CA HIS A 790 7.79 -19.88 -4.84
C HIS A 790 7.30 -18.50 -5.23
N TYR A 791 7.59 -17.46 -4.46
CA TYR A 791 7.26 -16.10 -4.82
C TYR A 791 8.43 -15.40 -5.53
N ARG A 792 8.09 -14.44 -6.38
CA ARG A 792 9.00 -13.45 -6.91
C ARG A 792 8.56 -12.06 -6.47
N ALA A 793 9.52 -11.24 -6.05
CA ALA A 793 9.34 -9.83 -5.68
C ALA A 793 8.21 -9.58 -4.67
N SER A 794 8.57 -9.46 -3.39
CA SER A 794 7.62 -9.22 -2.31
C SER A 794 7.21 -7.74 -2.22
N MET A 795 6.02 -7.48 -1.64
CA MET A 795 5.47 -6.12 -1.47
C MET A 795 5.27 -5.39 -2.80
N TYR A 796 4.69 -6.10 -3.77
CA TYR A 796 4.48 -5.59 -5.12
C TYR A 796 3.21 -4.74 -5.23
N MET A 797 3.24 -3.71 -6.07
CA MET A 797 2.12 -2.77 -6.20
C MET A 797 0.93 -3.34 -7.00
N ARG A 798 1.15 -4.22 -7.99
CA ARG A 798 0.11 -4.68 -8.93
C ARG A 798 -1.19 -5.18 -8.29
N PRO A 799 -1.21 -5.83 -7.09
CA PRO A 799 -2.47 -6.27 -6.45
C PRO A 799 -3.49 -5.16 -6.19
N GLY A 800 -3.09 -3.89 -6.20
CA GLY A 800 -4.01 -2.75 -6.21
C GLY A 800 -5.05 -2.79 -7.34
N ALA A 801 -4.82 -3.60 -8.39
CA ALA A 801 -5.77 -3.91 -9.45
C ALA A 801 -7.13 -4.43 -8.94
N ILE A 802 -7.19 -4.99 -7.72
CA ILE A 802 -8.46 -5.44 -7.11
C ILE A 802 -9.51 -4.32 -7.09
N TRP A 803 -9.10 -3.06 -6.94
CA TRP A 803 -10.01 -1.92 -6.96
C TRP A 803 -10.65 -1.66 -8.33
N SER A 804 -10.10 -2.19 -9.42
CA SER A 804 -10.76 -2.15 -10.72
C SER A 804 -12.05 -2.96 -10.75
N MET A 805 -12.13 -4.08 -10.02
CA MET A 805 -13.35 -4.87 -9.86
C MET A 805 -14.47 -4.05 -9.19
N GLU A 806 -14.10 -3.20 -8.22
CA GLU A 806 -15.04 -2.31 -7.55
C GLU A 806 -15.50 -1.18 -8.48
N ILE A 807 -14.59 -0.58 -9.25
CA ILE A 807 -14.90 0.48 -10.23
C ILE A 807 -15.90 -0.05 -11.28
N VAL A 808 -15.67 -1.25 -11.82
CA VAL A 808 -16.59 -1.90 -12.76
C VAL A 808 -17.96 -2.14 -12.14
N SER A 809 -18.02 -2.64 -10.91
CA SER A 809 -19.27 -2.93 -10.20
C SER A 809 -20.09 -1.67 -9.92
N GLU A 810 -19.43 -0.56 -9.56
CA GLU A 810 -20.07 0.75 -9.37
C GLU A 810 -20.58 1.33 -10.69
N GLY A 811 -19.81 1.21 -11.77
CA GLY A 811 -20.20 1.64 -13.13
C GLY A 811 -21.44 0.92 -13.63
N ALA A 812 -21.53 -0.39 -13.39
CA ALA A 812 -22.70 -1.18 -13.74
C ALA A 812 -23.98 -0.75 -12.97
N LYS A 813 -23.85 -0.46 -11.67
CA LYS A 813 -24.96 0.03 -10.81
C LYS A 813 -25.44 1.43 -11.23
N SER A 814 -24.55 2.29 -11.77
CA SER A 814 -24.89 3.66 -12.18
C SER A 814 -25.43 3.79 -13.60
N GLY A 815 -25.54 2.70 -14.36
CA GLY A 815 -26.01 2.68 -15.75
C GLY A 815 -25.01 3.24 -16.77
N LEU A 816 -23.81 3.64 -16.34
CA LEU A 816 -22.76 4.19 -17.21
C LEU A 816 -22.26 3.18 -18.26
N THR A 817 -22.41 1.89 -18.00
CA THR A 817 -22.03 0.81 -18.92
C THR A 817 -23.07 0.52 -20.02
N ALA A 818 -24.31 0.96 -19.85
CA ALA A 818 -25.41 0.70 -20.80
C ALA A 818 -25.55 1.80 -21.87
N GLU A 819 -25.21 3.06 -21.56
CA GLU A 819 -25.39 4.17 -22.50
C GLU A 819 -24.27 4.29 -23.56
N THR A 820 -23.10 3.70 -23.32
CA THR A 820 -22.00 3.67 -24.31
C THR A 820 -22.19 2.60 -25.38
N ARG A 821 -23.13 1.66 -25.23
CA ARG A 821 -23.42 0.58 -26.20
C ARG A 821 -24.33 1.01 -27.37
N GLY A 822 -24.82 2.25 -27.39
CA GLY A 822 -25.75 2.72 -28.38
C GLY A 822 -25.36 4.07 -28.97
N HIS A 823 -24.37 4.13 -29.84
CA HIS A 823 -24.19 5.32 -30.70
C HIS A 823 -24.93 5.17 -32.03
N GLY A 824 -26.18 5.56 -31.99
CA GLY A 824 -27.07 5.78 -33.16
C GLY A 824 -28.42 6.27 -32.69
N GLY A 825 -28.56 7.57 -32.35
CA GLY A 825 -29.86 8.15 -32.12
C GLY A 825 -29.91 9.27 -31.07
N ASN A 826 -30.26 10.46 -31.56
CA ASN A 826 -30.59 11.64 -30.77
C ASN A 826 -31.36 11.38 -29.47
N SER A 827 -30.84 11.81 -28.33
CA SER A 827 -31.69 12.00 -27.16
C SER A 827 -31.32 13.25 -26.36
N LYS A 828 -32.39 13.90 -25.93
CA LYS A 828 -32.45 15.17 -25.22
C LYS A 828 -31.81 15.11 -23.84
N ARG A 829 -31.05 16.15 -23.52
CA ARG A 829 -30.45 16.40 -22.18
C ARG A 829 -31.50 16.33 -21.07
N SER A 830 -31.33 15.43 -20.13
CA SER A 830 -31.86 15.55 -18.77
C SER A 830 -30.73 15.92 -17.81
N ARG A 831 -30.91 17.02 -17.09
CA ARG A 831 -29.99 17.48 -16.04
C ARG A 831 -30.08 16.54 -14.83
N HIS A 832 -29.02 15.89 -14.48
CA HIS A 832 -28.89 15.26 -13.17
C HIS A 832 -28.10 16.15 -12.21
N ALA A 833 -28.69 16.29 -11.03
CA ALA A 833 -28.20 17.12 -9.94
C ALA A 833 -26.86 16.57 -9.40
N ALA A 834 -25.88 17.44 -9.29
CA ALA A 834 -24.62 17.17 -8.59
C ALA A 834 -24.89 17.01 -7.07
N LEU A 835 -24.28 16.03 -6.46
CA LEU A 835 -24.24 15.89 -5.00
C LEU A 835 -23.50 17.09 -4.40
N PRO A 836 -23.99 17.70 -3.34
CA PRO A 836 -23.37 18.89 -2.76
C PRO A 836 -22.08 18.51 -2.06
N GLN A 837 -20.99 19.19 -2.44
CA GLN A 837 -19.76 19.22 -1.64
C GLN A 837 -20.00 19.96 -0.32
N PRO A 838 -19.45 19.52 0.81
CA PRO A 838 -19.54 20.27 2.06
C PRO A 838 -18.74 21.56 1.94
N LYS A 839 -19.42 22.69 2.07
CA LYS A 839 -18.81 24.00 2.16
C LYS A 839 -18.01 24.11 3.47
N ALA A 840 -16.70 24.27 3.37
CA ALA A 840 -15.85 24.68 4.48
C ALA A 840 -16.33 26.06 5.00
N LYS A 841 -16.67 26.12 6.27
CA LYS A 841 -16.86 27.40 6.98
C LYS A 841 -15.49 27.92 7.40
N PRO A 842 -15.17 29.20 7.21
CA PRO A 842 -13.95 29.79 7.73
C PRO A 842 -14.10 29.97 9.26
N THR A 843 -13.31 29.25 10.03
CA THR A 843 -13.09 29.53 11.44
C THR A 843 -11.98 30.55 11.57
N SER A 844 -12.37 31.75 12.02
CA SER A 844 -11.44 32.79 12.43
C SER A 844 -10.78 32.39 13.75
N TYR A 845 -9.47 32.24 13.75
CA TYR A 845 -8.66 32.21 14.97
C TYR A 845 -8.14 33.61 15.26
N ARG A 846 -8.51 34.11 16.41
CA ARG A 846 -7.73 35.11 17.17
C ARG A 846 -6.81 34.39 18.16
#